data_d338e6baf1c2c14e6899b0106f7828e7
#
_entry.id   d338e6baf1c2c14e6899b0106f7828e7
#
_cell.length_a   1.000
_cell.length_b   1.000
_cell.length_c   1.000
_cell.angle_alpha   90.00
_cell.angle_beta   90.00
_cell.angle_gamma   90.00
#
_symmetry.space_group_name_H-M   'P 1'
#
loop_
_entity.id
_entity.type
_entity.pdbx_description
1 polymer ?
#
loop_
_entity_poly.entity_id
_entity_poly.type
_entity_poly.pdbx_seq_one_letter_code
_entity_poly.pdbx_strand_id
1 'polypeptide(L)'
;MHKLTGYTNRWGQKQGATIRFHVSSAAKTPFRLRFVRHICADPNPEGPGYEEIELPSPLPATIPGQEHGAWTGSYAQADALKLPAGALTLRATIWPTTPAKGPQGILSLDLPGWSLALAIGPNGGAMLQATAAGRTIAAEVPAPLMARHWYDLTGTLAADGTLTITQTPHRPLKDAGTATAPGATPCPGAPARALIAALPPAGTNPHASAHYNGKIEAPAILAGQTQVATWDFAQGIQTQTATDTGSQHAHARLVALPARAMTGSTWTGAVHDWKSDPSQYAAIHFHDDDQGDLGWPETFALTIPTNWPSGFYAAHISNDAAEDYIPFFVRPAKPASDVAFLVPTYSYQVYGNFVREGRGAEIAERAKARGALLETPDMNPQFGLSCYNHHSDGSGVSLVSMFRPQLDTRPRQMAHIDPAHPHGSGTQRICVDSYFIHWLHHEGIAHDVITDHDLHEEGLSLLAPYRVVIAAQHPEYHSDRMMQSLEDYLSQGGRLMYLGGNGFYWRAEPSEHAPGALEIRRAESGIRTWATEPGESYHQFGGGYAGLWRRIGRPAHKLVGNGFSCQGLHRGFPYKFTDGINNPRVAFMTEGLTPTPGQAFGETGHQGGGAAGHELDSVNFRYGSPEHILIVAKGIVIHEDYGWVNEDMLTHRHPLPQEDWACADACFFETPAGGAVFSVGSMTWAGSMPIQGTLRTLTTNVLRRFIDPAPFPWPE
;
A
#
# COMPACT_ATOMS: atom_id res chain seq x y z
N MET A 1 -16.74 15.41 -5.45
CA MET A 1 -17.15 14.42 -4.44
C MET A 1 -17.63 13.19 -5.19
N HIS A 2 -17.12 12.00 -4.85
CA HIS A 2 -17.52 10.75 -5.52
C HIS A 2 -19.01 10.49 -5.34
N LYS A 3 -19.69 10.08 -6.42
CA LYS A 3 -21.16 9.96 -6.40
C LYS A 3 -21.64 8.65 -5.77
N LEU A 4 -20.91 7.56 -5.97
CA LEU A 4 -21.23 6.23 -5.45
C LEU A 4 -19.94 5.40 -5.40
N THR A 5 -19.54 4.91 -4.23
CA THR A 5 -18.37 4.05 -4.06
C THR A 5 -18.38 3.34 -2.72
N GLY A 6 -17.48 2.38 -2.53
CA GLY A 6 -17.37 1.66 -1.27
C GLY A 6 -16.11 0.80 -1.17
N TYR A 7 -16.01 0.10 -0.05
CA TYR A 7 -14.96 -0.88 0.23
C TYR A 7 -15.50 -2.02 1.11
N THR A 8 -14.74 -3.08 1.23
CA THR A 8 -15.04 -4.24 2.07
C THR A 8 -14.17 -4.25 3.32
N ASN A 9 -14.61 -4.97 4.34
CA ASN A 9 -13.80 -5.21 5.53
C ASN A 9 -12.72 -6.29 5.33
N ARG A 10 -12.67 -6.99 4.19
CA ARG A 10 -11.68 -8.00 3.83
C ARG A 10 -11.56 -8.12 2.31
N TRP A 11 -10.36 -8.43 1.82
CA TRP A 11 -10.16 -8.79 0.42
C TRP A 11 -10.72 -10.17 0.09
N GLY A 12 -10.39 -11.18 0.90
CA GLY A 12 -10.80 -12.57 0.73
C GLY A 12 -11.76 -13.04 1.81
N GLN A 13 -12.73 -13.90 1.46
CA GLN A 13 -13.61 -14.53 2.45
C GLN A 13 -14.03 -15.94 2.04
N LYS A 14 -14.20 -16.83 3.04
CA LYS A 14 -14.66 -18.22 2.84
C LYS A 14 -16.14 -18.29 2.53
N GLN A 15 -16.54 -19.27 1.70
CA GLN A 15 -17.93 -19.72 1.59
C GLN A 15 -18.53 -19.97 2.98
N GLY A 16 -19.77 -19.54 3.20
CA GLY A 16 -20.48 -19.62 4.48
C GLY A 16 -20.10 -18.55 5.50
N ALA A 17 -19.04 -17.77 5.28
CA ALA A 17 -18.65 -16.67 6.16
C ALA A 17 -19.16 -15.32 5.64
N THR A 18 -19.16 -14.31 6.51
CA THR A 18 -19.74 -12.99 6.20
C THR A 18 -18.65 -12.01 5.81
N ILE A 19 -18.90 -11.28 4.71
CA ILE A 19 -18.15 -10.09 4.29
C ILE A 19 -19.04 -8.85 4.43
N ARG A 20 -18.48 -7.72 4.85
CA ARG A 20 -19.17 -6.47 5.13
C ARG A 20 -18.80 -5.43 4.11
N PHE A 21 -19.79 -4.65 3.67
CA PHE A 21 -19.63 -3.59 2.68
C PHE A 21 -19.98 -2.24 3.29
N HIS A 22 -19.12 -1.27 3.02
CA HIS A 22 -19.20 0.10 3.48
C HIS A 22 -19.33 0.99 2.25
N VAL A 23 -20.52 1.58 2.02
CA VAL A 23 -20.85 2.28 0.78
C VAL A 23 -21.28 3.71 1.07
N SER A 24 -20.73 4.67 0.34
CA SER A 24 -21.20 6.06 0.32
C SER A 24 -21.92 6.35 -0.99
N SER A 25 -23.14 6.85 -0.90
CA SER A 25 -23.96 7.32 -2.02
C SER A 25 -24.31 8.79 -1.82
N ALA A 26 -23.88 9.65 -2.75
CA ALA A 26 -24.11 11.08 -2.68
C ALA A 26 -25.62 11.39 -2.66
N ALA A 27 -25.99 12.46 -1.92
CA ALA A 27 -27.36 12.88 -1.72
C ALA A 27 -28.27 11.77 -1.15
N LYS A 28 -27.67 10.74 -0.52
CA LYS A 28 -28.39 9.58 0.06
C LYS A 28 -29.25 8.84 -0.97
N THR A 29 -28.89 8.88 -2.24
CA THR A 29 -29.64 8.25 -3.32
C THR A 29 -29.59 6.72 -3.16
N PRO A 30 -30.72 6.00 -3.18
CA PRO A 30 -30.72 4.53 -3.21
C PRO A 30 -29.97 4.01 -4.42
N PHE A 31 -29.39 2.83 -4.30
CA PHE A 31 -28.65 2.20 -5.38
C PHE A 31 -29.07 0.73 -5.57
N ARG A 32 -28.94 0.25 -6.80
CA ARG A 32 -29.12 -1.15 -7.17
C ARG A 32 -27.88 -1.93 -6.74
N LEU A 33 -28.09 -3.17 -6.28
CA LEU A 33 -27.03 -4.10 -5.89
C LEU A 33 -27.18 -5.39 -6.68
N ARG A 34 -26.11 -5.85 -7.33
CA ARG A 34 -25.98 -7.21 -7.86
C ARG A 34 -24.59 -7.75 -7.54
N PHE A 35 -24.45 -9.06 -7.45
CA PHE A 35 -23.15 -9.71 -7.29
C PHE A 35 -22.75 -10.38 -8.59
N VAL A 36 -21.50 -10.17 -8.98
CA VAL A 36 -20.94 -10.71 -10.20
C VAL A 36 -19.63 -11.46 -9.93
N ARG A 37 -19.43 -12.56 -10.64
CA ARG A 37 -18.17 -13.27 -10.70
C ARG A 37 -17.48 -12.93 -12.01
N HIS A 38 -16.24 -12.46 -11.95
CA HIS A 38 -15.45 -12.13 -13.13
C HIS A 38 -14.66 -13.33 -13.60
N ILE A 39 -14.81 -13.66 -14.87
CA ILE A 39 -13.92 -14.55 -15.63
C ILE A 39 -12.83 -13.72 -16.29
N CYS A 40 -13.19 -12.57 -16.90
CA CYS A 40 -12.26 -11.54 -17.35
C CYS A 40 -12.78 -10.16 -16.92
N ALA A 41 -11.96 -9.39 -16.22
CA ALA A 41 -12.33 -8.08 -15.69
C ALA A 41 -11.84 -6.89 -16.55
N ASP A 42 -11.18 -7.16 -17.69
CA ASP A 42 -10.62 -6.14 -18.57
C ASP A 42 -11.68 -5.58 -19.53
N PRO A 43 -11.95 -4.25 -19.48
CA PRO A 43 -12.93 -3.61 -20.38
C PRO A 43 -12.41 -3.41 -21.81
N ASN A 44 -11.14 -3.74 -22.11
CA ASN A 44 -10.56 -3.54 -23.43
C ASN A 44 -11.23 -4.43 -24.49
N PRO A 45 -11.90 -3.87 -25.52
CA PRO A 45 -12.54 -4.65 -26.55
C PRO A 45 -11.56 -5.41 -27.44
N GLU A 46 -10.28 -5.03 -27.44
CA GLU A 46 -9.21 -5.75 -28.15
C GLU A 46 -8.59 -6.84 -27.27
N GLY A 47 -8.96 -6.90 -25.97
CA GLY A 47 -8.52 -7.90 -25.02
C GLY A 47 -9.27 -9.24 -25.15
N PRO A 48 -9.20 -10.11 -24.13
CA PRO A 48 -9.94 -11.39 -24.12
C PRO A 48 -11.46 -11.20 -24.23
N GLY A 49 -11.94 -10.00 -23.91
CA GLY A 49 -13.34 -9.65 -23.74
C GLY A 49 -13.75 -9.62 -22.28
N TYR A 50 -14.51 -8.58 -21.92
CA TYR A 50 -15.08 -8.49 -20.57
C TYR A 50 -16.11 -9.60 -20.36
N GLU A 51 -15.90 -10.45 -19.33
CA GLU A 51 -16.75 -11.58 -19.04
C GLU A 51 -17.10 -11.64 -17.57
N GLU A 52 -18.39 -11.44 -17.25
CA GLU A 52 -18.92 -11.59 -15.90
C GLU A 52 -20.13 -12.53 -15.84
N ILE A 53 -20.31 -13.21 -14.74
CA ILE A 53 -21.45 -14.07 -14.46
C ILE A 53 -22.20 -13.47 -13.28
N GLU A 54 -23.44 -13.02 -13.51
CA GLU A 54 -24.31 -12.57 -12.44
C GLU A 54 -24.79 -13.76 -11.58
N LEU A 55 -24.78 -13.57 -10.27
CA LEU A 55 -25.16 -14.60 -9.32
C LEU A 55 -26.44 -14.21 -8.57
N PRO A 56 -27.29 -15.18 -8.20
CA PRO A 56 -28.44 -14.92 -7.35
C PRO A 56 -28.02 -14.23 -6.06
N SER A 57 -28.59 -13.06 -5.80
CA SER A 57 -28.32 -12.29 -4.58
C SER A 57 -29.23 -12.74 -3.43
N PRO A 58 -28.69 -13.05 -2.24
CA PRO A 58 -29.50 -13.27 -1.06
C PRO A 58 -29.99 -11.95 -0.42
N LEU A 59 -29.56 -10.80 -0.94
CA LEU A 59 -29.88 -9.48 -0.45
C LEU A 59 -30.88 -8.75 -1.36
N PRO A 60 -31.59 -7.72 -0.89
CA PRO A 60 -32.45 -6.89 -1.72
C PRO A 60 -31.71 -6.29 -2.91
N ALA A 61 -32.37 -6.23 -4.06
CA ALA A 61 -31.81 -5.63 -5.28
C ALA A 61 -31.61 -4.11 -5.18
N THR A 62 -32.24 -3.44 -4.19
CA THR A 62 -32.10 -2.01 -3.96
C THR A 62 -31.74 -1.78 -2.48
N ILE A 63 -30.69 -1.00 -2.25
CA ILE A 63 -30.20 -0.66 -0.92
C ILE A 63 -30.41 0.84 -0.69
N PRO A 64 -30.88 1.26 0.50
CA PRO A 64 -30.96 2.67 0.86
C PRO A 64 -29.57 3.33 0.85
N GLY A 65 -29.45 4.50 0.23
CA GLY A 65 -28.21 5.25 0.18
C GLY A 65 -27.94 6.01 1.49
N GLN A 66 -26.69 6.06 1.87
CA GLN A 66 -26.15 6.93 2.91
C GLN A 66 -24.95 7.66 2.38
N GLU A 67 -24.78 8.92 2.76
CA GLU A 67 -23.62 9.71 2.35
C GLU A 67 -22.62 9.76 3.50
N HIS A 68 -21.38 9.35 3.21
CA HIS A 68 -20.27 9.37 4.15
C HIS A 68 -19.16 10.26 3.63
N GLY A 69 -18.61 11.10 4.51
CA GLY A 69 -17.44 11.93 4.21
C GLY A 69 -16.17 11.10 4.12
N ALA A 70 -15.22 11.58 3.33
CA ALA A 70 -13.83 11.18 3.39
C ALA A 70 -12.99 12.37 3.81
N TRP A 71 -11.99 12.14 4.64
CA TRP A 71 -11.14 13.16 5.21
C TRP A 71 -9.71 12.64 5.32
N THR A 72 -8.75 13.54 5.28
CA THR A 72 -7.31 13.26 5.43
C THR A 72 -6.73 14.11 6.55
N GLY A 73 -5.53 13.77 6.98
CA GLY A 73 -4.78 14.46 8.01
C GLY A 73 -4.74 13.68 9.32
N SER A 74 -3.51 13.38 9.78
CA SER A 74 -3.30 12.65 11.03
C SER A 74 -3.19 13.58 12.23
N TYR A 75 -3.57 13.05 13.38
CA TYR A 75 -3.45 13.71 14.69
C TYR A 75 -3.59 12.68 15.82
N ALA A 76 -3.29 13.12 17.06
CA ALA A 76 -3.63 12.33 18.25
C ALA A 76 -4.68 13.06 19.08
N GLN A 77 -5.58 12.31 19.72
CA GLN A 77 -6.70 12.84 20.52
C GLN A 77 -6.75 12.17 21.88
N ALA A 78 -6.77 13.01 22.94
CA ALA A 78 -7.10 12.60 24.30
C ALA A 78 -8.37 13.31 24.75
N ASP A 79 -9.33 12.53 25.25
CA ASP A 79 -10.61 13.03 25.71
C ASP A 79 -10.66 13.21 27.23
N ALA A 80 -11.52 14.12 27.70
CA ALA A 80 -11.84 14.31 29.11
C ALA A 80 -10.65 14.64 30.03
N LEU A 81 -9.60 15.29 29.51
CA LEU A 81 -8.47 15.76 30.28
C LEU A 81 -8.92 16.84 31.28
N LYS A 82 -8.69 16.63 32.57
CA LYS A 82 -9.08 17.57 33.63
C LYS A 82 -8.08 18.73 33.74
N LEU A 83 -8.47 19.91 33.25
CA LEU A 83 -7.65 21.11 33.33
C LEU A 83 -7.92 21.88 34.63
N PRO A 84 -6.90 22.35 35.36
CA PRO A 84 -7.10 23.29 36.43
C PRO A 84 -7.44 24.69 35.89
N ALA A 85 -8.15 25.47 36.70
CA ALA A 85 -8.44 26.88 36.39
C ALA A 85 -7.14 27.73 36.45
N GLY A 86 -7.07 28.76 35.61
CA GLY A 86 -6.00 29.77 35.63
C GLY A 86 -4.91 29.57 34.59
N ALA A 87 -3.64 29.65 35.01
CA ALA A 87 -2.50 29.63 34.09
C ALA A 87 -2.20 28.22 33.56
N LEU A 88 -1.85 28.12 32.28
CA LEU A 88 -1.42 26.89 31.61
C LEU A 88 -0.18 27.14 30.75
N THR A 89 0.67 26.13 30.63
CA THR A 89 1.81 26.11 29.71
C THR A 89 1.68 24.90 28.79
N LEU A 90 1.76 25.13 27.48
CA LEU A 90 1.87 24.10 26.44
C LEU A 90 3.31 24.03 25.95
N ARG A 91 3.85 22.82 25.80
CA ARG A 91 5.21 22.59 25.28
C ARG A 91 5.19 21.50 24.22
N ALA A 92 6.09 21.59 23.25
CA ALA A 92 6.41 20.53 22.31
C ALA A 92 7.78 20.78 21.69
N THR A 93 8.52 19.70 21.41
CA THR A 93 9.67 19.75 20.50
C THR A 93 9.19 19.36 19.11
N ILE A 94 9.49 20.18 18.10
CA ILE A 94 8.95 20.02 16.74
C ILE A 94 10.05 20.07 15.67
N TRP A 95 9.78 19.40 14.54
CA TRP A 95 10.57 19.44 13.32
C TRP A 95 9.60 19.68 12.15
N PRO A 96 9.27 20.97 11.84
CA PRO A 96 8.26 21.30 10.85
C PRO A 96 8.79 21.05 9.45
N THR A 97 7.94 20.53 8.54
CA THR A 97 8.32 20.31 7.14
C THR A 97 7.76 21.40 6.23
N THR A 98 6.59 21.95 6.54
CA THR A 98 5.93 22.97 5.72
C THR A 98 5.49 24.22 6.52
N PRO A 99 6.41 24.90 7.24
CA PRO A 99 6.02 26.00 8.12
C PRO A 99 5.40 27.20 7.37
N ALA A 100 5.72 27.38 6.09
CA ALA A 100 5.16 28.44 5.25
C ALA A 100 3.72 28.16 4.73
N LYS A 101 3.15 27.00 4.98
CA LYS A 101 1.81 26.62 4.48
C LYS A 101 0.66 27.42 5.14
N GLY A 102 0.93 28.05 6.28
CA GLY A 102 -0.06 28.76 7.06
C GLY A 102 -0.37 28.05 8.39
N PRO A 103 -1.50 28.35 9.05
CA PRO A 103 -1.80 27.85 10.39
C PRO A 103 -1.80 26.32 10.46
N GLN A 104 -1.04 25.74 11.40
CA GLN A 104 -0.94 24.31 11.68
C GLN A 104 -0.91 24.07 13.20
N GLY A 105 -1.84 23.25 13.72
CA GLY A 105 -1.93 22.95 15.15
C GLY A 105 -0.83 22.00 15.59
N ILE A 106 -0.16 22.28 16.71
CA ILE A 106 0.84 21.42 17.33
C ILE A 106 0.28 20.72 18.55
N LEU A 107 -0.29 21.50 19.49
CA LEU A 107 -0.98 21.01 20.68
C LEU A 107 -2.12 21.95 21.01
N SER A 108 -3.35 21.48 21.00
CA SER A 108 -4.52 22.29 21.26
C SER A 108 -5.42 21.68 22.32
N LEU A 109 -6.04 22.55 23.10
CA LEU A 109 -7.04 22.25 24.11
C LEU A 109 -8.36 22.85 23.70
N ASP A 110 -9.43 22.07 23.76
CA ASP A 110 -10.77 22.44 23.34
C ASP A 110 -11.80 22.04 24.40
N LEU A 111 -12.58 22.98 24.82
CA LEU A 111 -13.75 22.78 25.67
C LEU A 111 -14.86 23.79 25.30
N PRO A 112 -16.10 23.55 25.66
CA PRO A 112 -17.23 24.43 25.26
C PRO A 112 -16.96 25.91 25.56
N GLY A 113 -16.87 26.73 24.51
CA GLY A 113 -16.71 28.18 24.59
C GLY A 113 -15.28 28.67 24.91
N TRP A 114 -14.30 27.80 25.01
CA TRP A 114 -12.91 28.18 25.27
C TRP A 114 -11.93 27.21 24.58
N SER A 115 -10.82 27.75 24.03
CA SER A 115 -9.72 26.93 23.48
C SER A 115 -8.37 27.63 23.66
N LEU A 116 -7.30 26.82 23.75
CA LEU A 116 -5.91 27.27 23.77
C LEU A 116 -5.10 26.40 22.81
N ALA A 117 -4.33 27.00 21.90
CA ALA A 117 -3.57 26.26 20.90
C ALA A 117 -2.15 26.79 20.76
N LEU A 118 -1.19 25.90 20.88
CA LEU A 118 0.18 26.04 20.39
C LEU A 118 0.18 25.60 18.94
N ALA A 119 0.64 26.46 18.03
CA ALA A 119 0.53 26.28 16.58
C ALA A 119 1.69 26.94 15.84
N ILE A 120 1.78 26.69 14.54
CA ILE A 120 2.47 27.59 13.59
C ILE A 120 1.44 28.62 13.13
N GLY A 121 1.82 29.89 13.14
CA GLY A 121 0.95 30.99 12.74
C GLY A 121 0.94 31.27 11.23
N PRO A 122 0.15 32.24 10.78
CA PRO A 122 0.04 32.61 9.36
C PRO A 122 1.35 33.13 8.74
N ASN A 123 2.29 33.64 9.54
CA ASN A 123 3.59 34.09 9.07
C ASN A 123 4.69 33.02 9.18
N GLY A 124 4.34 31.80 9.57
CA GLY A 124 5.26 30.67 9.72
C GLY A 124 6.04 30.63 11.02
N GLY A 125 5.82 31.55 11.94
CA GLY A 125 6.41 31.56 13.28
C GLY A 125 5.60 30.73 14.29
N ALA A 126 6.20 30.41 15.45
CA ALA A 126 5.45 29.79 16.53
C ALA A 126 4.39 30.74 17.08
N MET A 127 3.19 30.24 17.32
CA MET A 127 2.04 31.01 17.79
C MET A 127 1.39 30.32 18.99
N LEU A 128 0.98 31.15 19.95
CA LEU A 128 0.02 30.74 20.99
C LEU A 128 -1.28 31.53 20.81
N GLN A 129 -2.39 30.82 20.66
CA GLN A 129 -3.70 31.40 20.43
C GLN A 129 -4.69 30.95 21.48
N ALA A 130 -5.47 31.86 22.05
CA ALA A 130 -6.57 31.56 22.94
C ALA A 130 -7.88 32.14 22.39
N THR A 131 -8.95 31.34 22.39
CA THR A 131 -10.28 31.78 21.96
C THR A 131 -11.26 31.57 23.11
N ALA A 132 -12.04 32.62 23.45
CA ALA A 132 -13.09 32.55 24.44
C ALA A 132 -14.27 33.46 24.03
N ALA A 133 -15.50 32.96 24.16
CA ALA A 133 -16.73 33.70 23.81
C ALA A 133 -16.68 34.34 22.40
N GLY A 134 -16.09 33.66 21.43
CA GLY A 134 -15.95 34.12 20.04
C GLY A 134 -14.85 35.15 19.76
N ARG A 135 -14.08 35.54 20.78
CA ARG A 135 -12.94 36.44 20.66
C ARG A 135 -11.62 35.64 20.68
N THR A 136 -10.76 35.87 19.71
CA THR A 136 -9.43 35.25 19.61
C THR A 136 -8.34 36.27 19.92
N ILE A 137 -7.39 35.90 20.77
CA ILE A 137 -6.14 36.61 21.04
C ILE A 137 -4.99 35.66 20.64
N ALA A 138 -3.98 36.20 19.93
CA ALA A 138 -2.81 35.40 19.52
C ALA A 138 -1.53 36.21 19.72
N ALA A 139 -0.47 35.54 20.13
CA ALA A 139 0.91 35.99 20.10
C ALA A 139 1.67 35.09 19.11
N GLU A 140 2.34 35.70 18.13
CA GLU A 140 3.13 34.97 17.13
C GLU A 140 4.54 35.55 17.08
N VAL A 141 5.55 34.68 17.07
CA VAL A 141 6.95 35.08 16.87
C VAL A 141 7.11 35.56 15.42
N PRO A 142 7.65 36.78 15.21
CA PRO A 142 7.75 37.36 13.85
C PRO A 142 8.69 36.57 12.91
N ALA A 143 9.70 35.90 13.47
CA ALA A 143 10.65 35.11 12.68
C ALA A 143 10.00 33.75 12.32
N PRO A 144 9.90 33.41 11.01
CA PRO A 144 9.36 32.11 10.62
C PRO A 144 10.31 30.98 10.99
N LEU A 145 9.72 29.81 11.29
CA LEU A 145 10.45 28.57 11.52
C LEU A 145 11.10 28.11 10.20
N MET A 146 12.29 27.52 10.30
CA MET A 146 12.94 26.86 9.17
C MET A 146 12.44 25.43 9.04
N ALA A 147 12.09 25.02 7.84
CA ALA A 147 11.71 23.65 7.55
C ALA A 147 12.86 22.67 7.87
N ARG A 148 12.52 21.51 8.41
CA ARG A 148 13.44 20.41 8.71
C ARG A 148 14.54 20.76 9.73
N HIS A 149 14.20 21.60 10.74
CA HIS A 149 15.03 21.94 11.89
C HIS A 149 14.25 21.72 13.18
N TRP A 150 14.94 21.24 14.23
CA TRP A 150 14.35 21.04 15.54
C TRP A 150 14.21 22.31 16.34
N TYR A 151 13.07 22.51 16.99
CA TYR A 151 12.74 23.62 17.85
C TYR A 151 12.04 23.16 19.12
N ASP A 152 12.38 23.77 20.26
CA ASP A 152 11.54 23.72 21.46
C ASP A 152 10.59 24.90 21.45
N LEU A 153 9.29 24.60 21.57
CA LEU A 153 8.24 25.60 21.67
C LEU A 153 7.65 25.60 23.08
N THR A 154 7.50 26.78 23.65
CA THR A 154 6.84 26.96 24.95
C THR A 154 5.84 28.11 24.84
N GLY A 155 4.54 27.78 24.98
CA GLY A 155 3.42 28.72 25.01
C GLY A 155 2.81 28.79 26.40
N THR A 156 2.77 29.96 27.04
CA THR A 156 2.19 30.19 28.35
C THR A 156 1.03 31.15 28.33
N LEU A 157 -0.13 30.73 28.83
CA LEU A 157 -1.23 31.57 29.21
C LEU A 157 -1.12 31.86 30.69
N ALA A 158 -0.83 33.09 31.07
CA ALA A 158 -0.69 33.52 32.45
C ALA A 158 -2.05 33.76 33.12
N ALA A 159 -2.08 33.83 34.45
CA ALA A 159 -3.30 34.07 35.23
C ALA A 159 -3.94 35.46 34.97
N ASP A 160 -3.15 36.44 34.53
CA ASP A 160 -3.60 37.77 34.14
C ASP A 160 -4.11 37.85 32.69
N GLY A 161 -4.12 36.73 31.98
CA GLY A 161 -4.53 36.65 30.56
C GLY A 161 -3.45 37.05 29.55
N THR A 162 -2.20 37.16 29.97
CA THR A 162 -1.08 37.39 29.03
C THR A 162 -0.68 36.08 28.36
N LEU A 163 -0.66 36.07 27.03
CA LEU A 163 -0.07 34.99 26.20
C LEU A 163 1.40 35.28 25.99
N THR A 164 2.25 34.29 26.16
CA THR A 164 3.68 34.34 25.81
C THR A 164 4.03 33.10 25.01
N ILE A 165 4.66 33.26 23.85
CA ILE A 165 5.19 32.16 23.03
C ILE A 165 6.68 32.35 22.78
N THR A 166 7.45 31.28 22.97
CA THR A 166 8.89 31.26 22.72
C THR A 166 9.20 30.11 21.76
N GLN A 167 10.00 30.40 20.74
CA GLN A 167 10.61 29.40 19.85
C GLN A 167 12.13 29.40 20.04
N THR A 168 12.69 28.22 20.30
CA THR A 168 14.12 28.02 20.56
C THR A 168 14.65 26.94 19.62
N PRO A 169 15.46 27.28 18.61
CA PRO A 169 16.09 26.29 17.74
C PRO A 169 17.16 25.48 18.49
N HIS A 170 17.28 24.18 18.18
CA HIS A 170 18.36 23.33 18.74
C HIS A 170 19.74 23.66 18.16
N ARG A 171 19.78 24.35 17.05
CA ARG A 171 21.02 24.87 16.43
C ARG A 171 21.01 26.39 16.50
N PRO A 172 22.17 27.07 16.49
CA PRO A 172 22.22 28.52 16.52
C PRO A 172 21.73 29.13 15.20
N LEU A 173 20.41 29.36 15.12
CA LEU A 173 19.72 30.03 14.03
C LEU A 173 19.29 31.43 14.48
N LYS A 174 19.08 32.33 13.51
CA LYS A 174 18.67 33.72 13.78
C LYS A 174 17.17 33.90 14.02
N ASP A 175 16.41 32.81 14.04
CA ASP A 175 14.97 32.78 14.17
C ASP A 175 14.46 32.44 15.59
N ALA A 176 15.34 32.34 16.59
CA ALA A 176 14.94 32.31 18.00
C ALA A 176 14.18 33.58 18.38
N GLY A 177 13.09 33.43 19.13
CA GLY A 177 12.30 34.60 19.50
C GLY A 177 11.23 34.35 20.52
N THR A 178 10.69 35.45 21.07
CA THR A 178 9.55 35.44 21.99
C THR A 178 8.57 36.54 21.59
N ALA A 179 7.28 36.25 21.67
CA ALA A 179 6.21 37.22 21.47
C ALA A 179 5.17 37.15 22.59
N THR A 180 4.47 38.26 22.83
CA THR A 180 3.46 38.36 23.88
C THR A 180 2.20 39.08 23.35
N ALA A 181 1.04 38.71 23.90
CA ALA A 181 -0.23 39.40 23.67
C ALA A 181 -1.10 39.36 24.94
N PRO A 182 -1.60 40.52 25.43
CA PRO A 182 -2.47 40.57 26.60
C PRO A 182 -3.93 40.38 26.28
N GLY A 183 -4.76 40.09 27.28
CA GLY A 183 -6.22 40.14 27.20
C GLY A 183 -6.89 38.82 26.79
N ALA A 184 -6.20 37.70 26.85
CA ALA A 184 -6.81 36.39 26.73
C ALA A 184 -7.57 36.00 28.02
N THR A 185 -8.56 35.12 27.89
CA THR A 185 -9.28 34.57 29.03
C THR A 185 -8.50 33.38 29.60
N PRO A 186 -8.17 33.37 30.91
CA PRO A 186 -7.53 32.21 31.55
C PRO A 186 -8.38 30.94 31.45
N CYS A 187 -7.75 29.78 31.66
CA CYS A 187 -8.45 28.49 31.62
C CYS A 187 -9.60 28.46 32.65
N PRO A 188 -10.82 28.08 32.27
CA PRO A 188 -11.98 28.07 33.20
C PRO A 188 -11.98 26.89 34.18
N GLY A 189 -11.08 25.89 34.00
CA GLY A 189 -11.00 24.72 34.88
C GLY A 189 -12.09 23.71 34.64
N ALA A 190 -12.06 23.04 33.48
CA ALA A 190 -13.07 22.05 33.08
C ALA A 190 -12.40 20.90 32.29
N PRO A 191 -13.11 19.76 32.15
CA PRO A 191 -12.64 18.72 31.21
C PRO A 191 -12.50 19.23 29.78
N ALA A 192 -11.38 18.95 29.15
CA ALA A 192 -11.07 19.36 27.78
C ALA A 192 -10.71 18.16 26.90
N ARG A 193 -10.88 18.33 25.62
CA ARG A 193 -10.25 17.49 24.59
C ARG A 193 -8.88 18.09 24.26
N ALA A 194 -7.85 17.25 24.23
CA ALA A 194 -6.53 17.63 23.72
C ALA A 194 -6.32 17.02 22.34
N LEU A 195 -5.83 17.83 21.40
CA LEU A 195 -5.41 17.38 20.07
C LEU A 195 -3.92 17.68 19.90
N ILE A 196 -3.17 16.71 19.38
CA ILE A 196 -1.76 16.86 19.00
C ILE A 196 -1.70 16.77 17.49
N ALA A 197 -0.96 17.66 16.85
CA ALA A 197 -0.83 17.81 15.38
C ALA A 197 -2.08 18.33 14.66
N ALA A 198 -3.03 18.97 15.35
CA ALA A 198 -4.17 19.60 14.73
C ALA A 198 -4.81 20.67 15.62
N LEU A 199 -5.65 21.50 15.03
CA LEU A 199 -6.59 22.38 15.72
C LEU A 199 -7.98 21.74 15.84
N PRO A 200 -8.83 22.21 16.76
CA PRO A 200 -10.23 21.78 16.87
C PRO A 200 -10.98 21.91 15.54
N PRO A 201 -12.11 21.16 15.39
CA PRO A 201 -12.96 21.27 14.22
C PRO A 201 -13.37 22.71 13.91
N ALA A 202 -13.39 23.06 12.63
CA ALA A 202 -13.83 24.36 12.15
C ALA A 202 -15.15 24.27 11.41
N GLY A 203 -16.09 25.19 11.71
CA GLY A 203 -17.40 25.23 11.05
C GLY A 203 -18.25 23.98 11.36
N THR A 204 -18.81 23.36 10.33
CA THR A 204 -19.65 22.15 10.43
C THR A 204 -18.86 20.84 10.26
N ASN A 205 -17.55 20.90 10.03
CA ASN A 205 -16.71 19.71 9.90
C ASN A 205 -16.53 19.07 11.29
N PRO A 206 -16.87 17.78 11.50
CA PRO A 206 -16.69 17.11 12.77
C PRO A 206 -15.23 16.70 13.06
N HIS A 207 -14.37 16.76 12.05
CA HIS A 207 -12.96 16.35 12.15
C HIS A 207 -12.07 17.51 12.53
N ALA A 208 -10.88 17.19 13.07
CA ALA A 208 -9.84 18.17 13.35
C ALA A 208 -9.47 18.98 12.09
N SER A 209 -8.90 20.15 12.29
CA SER A 209 -8.54 21.08 11.22
C SER A 209 -7.09 21.54 11.33
N ALA A 210 -6.59 22.23 10.30
CA ALA A 210 -5.24 22.79 10.30
C ALA A 210 -4.16 21.78 10.79
N HIS A 211 -4.15 20.61 10.15
CA HIS A 211 -3.22 19.52 10.48
C HIS A 211 -1.78 19.96 10.30
N TYR A 212 -0.92 19.46 11.19
CA TYR A 212 0.51 19.73 11.18
C TYR A 212 1.24 18.79 10.22
N ASN A 213 2.21 19.33 9.49
CA ASN A 213 3.18 18.55 8.72
C ASN A 213 4.56 18.61 9.39
N GLY A 214 5.04 17.46 9.82
CA GLY A 214 6.34 17.33 10.46
C GLY A 214 6.33 16.42 11.68
N LYS A 215 7.50 16.34 12.36
CA LYS A 215 7.67 15.53 13.55
C LYS A 215 7.35 16.32 14.82
N ILE A 216 6.67 15.68 15.76
CA ILE A 216 6.43 16.18 17.11
C ILE A 216 7.02 15.18 18.09
N GLU A 217 7.66 15.71 19.15
CA GLU A 217 8.24 14.97 20.27
C GLU A 217 7.82 15.60 21.59
N ALA A 218 7.53 14.77 22.60
CA ALA A 218 7.28 15.14 23.99
C ALA A 218 6.27 16.29 24.19
N PRO A 219 5.09 16.32 23.55
CA PRO A 219 4.09 17.34 23.82
C PRO A 219 3.62 17.25 25.28
N ALA A 220 3.47 18.40 25.94
CA ALA A 220 3.14 18.45 27.36
C ALA A 220 2.24 19.65 27.73
N ILE A 221 1.41 19.45 28.77
CA ILE A 221 0.56 20.46 29.38
C ILE A 221 0.94 20.56 30.83
N LEU A 222 1.26 21.79 31.28
CA LEU A 222 1.68 22.08 32.66
C LEU A 222 0.74 23.14 33.29
N ALA A 223 0.53 23.00 34.59
CA ALA A 223 -0.06 24.03 35.45
C ALA A 223 0.93 24.36 36.54
N GLY A 224 1.64 25.48 36.43
CA GLY A 224 2.80 25.80 37.24
C GLY A 224 3.91 24.75 37.03
N GLN A 225 4.29 24.04 38.11
CA GLN A 225 5.27 22.95 38.05
C GLN A 225 4.64 21.56 37.88
N THR A 226 3.31 21.47 37.90
CA THR A 226 2.59 20.20 37.80
C THR A 226 2.43 19.81 36.31
N GLN A 227 2.91 18.62 35.93
CA GLN A 227 2.66 18.01 34.63
C GLN A 227 1.22 17.45 34.63
N VAL A 228 0.33 18.15 33.95
CA VAL A 228 -1.09 17.74 33.79
C VAL A 228 -1.15 16.53 32.85
N ALA A 229 -0.48 16.61 31.71
CA ALA A 229 -0.28 15.53 30.75
C ALA A 229 1.06 15.67 30.06
N THR A 230 1.70 14.55 29.74
CA THR A 230 2.97 14.50 28.99
C THR A 230 2.98 13.22 28.16
N TRP A 231 2.94 13.33 26.86
CA TRP A 231 2.91 12.17 25.97
C TRP A 231 4.34 11.78 25.56
N ASP A 232 4.70 10.55 25.92
CA ASP A 232 5.97 9.92 25.55
C ASP A 232 5.76 9.01 24.33
N PHE A 233 6.25 9.42 23.18
CA PHE A 233 6.08 8.68 21.93
C PHE A 233 7.08 7.54 21.74
N ALA A 234 8.10 7.43 22.60
CA ALA A 234 8.98 6.26 22.64
C ALA A 234 8.27 5.01 23.18
N GLN A 235 7.15 5.19 23.89
CA GLN A 235 6.38 4.08 24.43
C GLN A 235 5.31 3.60 23.45
N GLY A 236 5.20 2.27 23.31
CA GLY A 236 4.16 1.64 22.49
C GLY A 236 4.24 2.00 21.00
N ILE A 237 5.43 2.12 20.44
CA ILE A 237 5.68 2.52 19.02
C ILE A 237 4.84 1.69 18.04
N GLN A 238 4.58 0.43 18.33
CA GLN A 238 3.78 -0.47 17.48
C GLN A 238 2.27 -0.19 17.52
N THR A 239 1.80 0.57 18.52
CA THR A 239 0.38 0.76 18.80
C THR A 239 -0.19 2.05 18.18
N GLN A 240 -1.51 2.17 18.17
CA GLN A 240 -2.22 3.41 17.80
C GLN A 240 -2.53 4.28 19.02
N THR A 241 -1.65 4.26 20.05
CA THR A 241 -1.81 5.01 21.29
C THR A 241 -0.53 5.78 21.62
N ALA A 242 -0.65 7.06 21.88
CA ALA A 242 0.39 7.89 22.48
C ALA A 242 0.23 7.86 24.00
N THR A 243 1.24 7.34 24.70
CA THR A 243 1.18 7.11 26.15
C THR A 243 1.39 8.40 26.91
N ASP A 244 0.41 8.81 27.72
CA ASP A 244 0.57 9.89 28.71
C ASP A 244 1.25 9.34 29.96
N THR A 245 2.39 9.92 30.32
CA THR A 245 3.18 9.66 31.54
C THR A 245 2.88 10.65 32.65
N GLY A 246 2.03 11.65 32.40
CA GLY A 246 1.59 12.63 33.38
C GLY A 246 0.63 12.04 34.42
N SER A 247 0.16 12.89 35.33
CA SER A 247 -0.60 12.45 36.51
C SER A 247 -2.00 11.92 36.19
N GLN A 248 -2.52 12.17 34.98
CA GLN A 248 -3.89 11.79 34.61
C GLN A 248 -3.94 10.52 33.75
N HIS A 249 -2.83 10.06 33.21
CA HIS A 249 -2.77 8.92 32.28
C HIS A 249 -3.77 9.06 31.12
N ALA A 250 -3.91 10.29 30.62
CA ALA A 250 -4.82 10.63 29.51
C ALA A 250 -4.18 10.25 28.18
N HIS A 251 -4.08 8.92 27.92
CA HIS A 251 -3.51 8.41 26.68
C HIS A 251 -4.27 8.96 25.46
N ALA A 252 -3.54 9.33 24.41
CA ALA A 252 -4.14 9.84 23.18
C ALA A 252 -4.20 8.76 22.10
N ARG A 253 -5.36 8.63 21.45
CA ARG A 253 -5.55 7.76 20.29
C ARG A 253 -5.01 8.44 19.05
N LEU A 254 -4.18 7.72 18.27
CA LEU A 254 -3.72 8.16 16.96
C LEU A 254 -4.82 7.98 15.92
N VAL A 255 -4.98 8.94 15.05
CA VAL A 255 -5.99 8.99 13.99
C VAL A 255 -5.30 9.14 12.66
N ALA A 256 -5.76 8.42 11.65
CA ALA A 256 -5.27 8.41 10.27
C ALA A 256 -3.82 7.90 10.09
N LEU A 257 -3.36 7.01 11.00
CA LEU A 257 -2.09 6.28 10.86
C LEU A 257 -0.85 7.17 10.68
N PRO A 258 -0.53 8.10 11.60
CA PRO A 258 0.72 8.83 11.51
C PRO A 258 1.94 7.90 11.66
N ALA A 259 3.05 8.26 11.02
CA ALA A 259 4.26 7.43 11.04
C ALA A 259 4.99 7.53 12.39
N ARG A 260 5.23 6.37 13.02
CA ARG A 260 6.00 6.21 14.27
C ARG A 260 7.37 5.57 13.97
N ALA A 261 8.17 5.31 15.00
CA ALA A 261 9.58 4.90 14.84
C ALA A 261 10.37 5.92 13.99
N MET A 262 10.11 7.19 14.23
CA MET A 262 10.79 8.32 13.59
C MET A 262 11.93 8.81 14.47
N THR A 263 13.05 9.17 13.87
CA THR A 263 14.18 9.75 14.59
C THR A 263 13.75 11.03 15.32
N GLY A 264 14.05 11.09 16.61
CA GLY A 264 13.79 12.24 17.48
C GLY A 264 14.92 13.26 17.49
N SER A 265 14.73 14.32 18.26
CA SER A 265 15.69 15.43 18.41
C SER A 265 17.04 14.99 19.01
N THR A 266 17.05 13.87 19.72
CA THR A 266 18.24 13.29 20.38
C THR A 266 18.93 12.20 19.55
N TRP A 267 18.44 11.90 18.35
CA TRP A 267 19.05 10.88 17.50
C TRP A 267 20.48 11.26 17.09
N THR A 268 21.43 10.36 17.33
CA THR A 268 22.87 10.62 17.16
C THR A 268 23.45 10.01 15.88
N GLY A 269 22.69 9.15 15.18
CA GLY A 269 23.21 8.36 14.06
C GLY A 269 23.96 7.10 14.46
N ALA A 270 24.11 6.81 15.76
CA ALA A 270 24.77 5.60 16.25
C ALA A 270 23.83 4.39 16.36
N VAL A 271 22.52 4.63 16.44
CA VAL A 271 21.47 3.61 16.52
C VAL A 271 20.53 3.78 15.34
N HIS A 272 20.29 2.68 14.60
CA HIS A 272 19.42 2.65 13.43
C HIS A 272 18.14 1.83 13.64
N ASP A 273 18.03 1.13 14.77
CA ASP A 273 16.89 0.30 15.17
C ASP A 273 16.24 0.86 16.43
N TRP A 274 15.00 1.28 16.32
CA TRP A 274 14.23 1.85 17.43
C TRP A 274 14.03 0.90 18.61
N LYS A 275 14.11 -0.43 18.40
CA LYS A 275 14.04 -1.41 19.50
C LYS A 275 15.28 -1.39 20.38
N SER A 276 16.43 -1.04 19.81
CA SER A 276 17.70 -0.96 20.55
C SER A 276 17.76 0.26 21.46
N ASP A 277 17.18 1.37 21.04
CA ASP A 277 17.05 2.59 21.86
C ASP A 277 15.80 3.39 21.47
N PRO A 278 14.62 3.06 22.03
CA PRO A 278 13.39 3.77 21.73
C PRO A 278 13.42 5.26 22.04
N SER A 279 14.28 5.71 22.97
CA SER A 279 14.36 7.13 23.37
C SER A 279 14.86 8.03 22.25
N GLN A 280 15.64 7.51 21.30
CA GLN A 280 16.09 8.23 20.11
C GLN A 280 15.04 8.24 18.98
N TYR A 281 13.90 7.54 19.17
CA TYR A 281 12.79 7.41 18.22
C TYR A 281 11.47 7.92 18.84
N ALA A 282 11.58 8.92 19.69
CA ALA A 282 10.45 9.49 20.43
C ALA A 282 9.62 10.50 19.64
N ALA A 283 9.73 10.52 18.31
CA ALA A 283 8.95 11.38 17.44
C ALA A 283 7.85 10.62 16.69
N ILE A 284 6.74 11.31 16.42
CA ILE A 284 5.71 10.91 15.46
C ILE A 284 5.71 11.92 14.32
N HIS A 285 5.78 11.44 13.07
CA HIS A 285 5.62 12.27 11.88
C HIS A 285 4.15 12.29 11.46
N PHE A 286 3.55 13.47 11.50
CA PHE A 286 2.18 13.74 11.11
C PHE A 286 2.15 14.41 9.74
N HIS A 287 1.09 14.12 8.96
CA HIS A 287 0.86 14.75 7.66
C HIS A 287 -0.60 15.18 7.53
N ASP A 288 -0.85 16.24 6.80
CA ASP A 288 -2.20 16.75 6.55
C ASP A 288 -2.97 15.96 5.48
N ASP A 289 -2.31 15.00 4.84
CA ASP A 289 -2.85 14.09 3.84
C ASP A 289 -2.73 12.60 4.21
N ASP A 290 -2.30 12.28 5.43
CA ASP A 290 -2.40 10.92 5.98
C ASP A 290 -3.85 10.42 5.93
N GLN A 291 -4.01 9.11 5.65
CA GLN A 291 -5.32 8.51 5.57
C GLN A 291 -5.29 7.07 6.13
N GLY A 292 -6.14 6.80 7.10
CA GLY A 292 -6.30 5.48 7.72
C GLY A 292 -7.61 4.80 7.32
N ASP A 293 -8.31 4.26 8.34
CA ASP A 293 -9.68 3.77 8.20
C ASP A 293 -10.64 4.97 8.11
N LEU A 294 -11.45 5.01 7.05
CA LEU A 294 -12.51 6.02 6.91
C LEU A 294 -13.64 5.86 7.94
N GLY A 295 -13.73 4.70 8.58
CA GLY A 295 -14.72 4.43 9.62
C GLY A 295 -16.17 4.47 9.12
N TRP A 296 -16.42 4.26 7.83
CA TRP A 296 -17.78 4.23 7.32
C TRP A 296 -18.58 3.10 7.97
N PRO A 297 -19.82 3.33 8.38
CA PRO A 297 -20.69 2.28 8.90
C PRO A 297 -20.91 1.16 7.88
N GLU A 298 -21.22 -0.04 8.37
CA GLU A 298 -21.69 -1.13 7.53
C GLU A 298 -22.98 -0.73 6.82
N THR A 299 -22.98 -0.81 5.49
CA THR A 299 -24.18 -0.55 4.67
C THR A 299 -24.96 -1.83 4.46
N PHE A 300 -24.28 -2.93 4.18
CA PHE A 300 -24.87 -4.28 4.10
C PHE A 300 -23.78 -5.34 4.33
N ALA A 301 -24.22 -6.54 4.69
CA ALA A 301 -23.35 -7.70 4.88
C ALA A 301 -23.83 -8.86 4.01
N LEU A 302 -22.90 -9.59 3.41
CA LEU A 302 -23.15 -10.78 2.62
C LEU A 302 -22.58 -11.99 3.34
N THR A 303 -23.43 -12.94 3.74
CA THR A 303 -22.95 -14.30 4.02
C THR A 303 -22.79 -15.02 2.69
N ILE A 304 -21.56 -15.33 2.31
CA ILE A 304 -21.24 -15.91 1.00
C ILE A 304 -21.93 -17.28 0.87
N PRO A 305 -22.81 -17.48 -0.14
CA PRO A 305 -23.46 -18.77 -0.35
C PRO A 305 -22.45 -19.89 -0.55
N THR A 306 -22.70 -21.05 0.02
CA THR A 306 -21.79 -22.20 -0.05
C THR A 306 -21.70 -22.82 -1.44
N ASN A 307 -22.65 -22.51 -2.34
CA ASN A 307 -22.66 -22.92 -3.73
C ASN A 307 -22.03 -21.92 -4.70
N TRP A 308 -21.56 -20.75 -4.23
CA TRP A 308 -20.78 -19.86 -5.08
C TRP A 308 -19.38 -20.44 -5.27
N PRO A 309 -18.92 -20.63 -6.53
CA PRO A 309 -17.58 -21.15 -6.77
C PRO A 309 -16.49 -20.21 -6.27
N SER A 310 -15.31 -20.71 -6.03
CA SER A 310 -14.13 -19.88 -5.75
C SER A 310 -13.82 -18.98 -6.94
N GLY A 311 -13.34 -17.73 -6.70
CA GLY A 311 -13.07 -16.82 -7.81
C GLY A 311 -13.00 -15.34 -7.45
N PHE A 312 -12.93 -14.53 -8.49
CA PHE A 312 -12.95 -13.06 -8.44
C PHE A 312 -14.38 -12.56 -8.47
N TYR A 313 -14.75 -11.71 -7.52
CA TYR A 313 -16.10 -11.20 -7.37
C TYR A 313 -16.12 -9.70 -7.21
N ALA A 314 -17.28 -9.10 -7.50
CA ALA A 314 -17.59 -7.74 -7.09
C ALA A 314 -19.05 -7.58 -6.67
N ALA A 315 -19.29 -6.70 -5.72
CA ALA A 315 -20.58 -6.07 -5.55
C ALA A 315 -20.66 -4.91 -6.55
N HIS A 316 -21.45 -5.09 -7.62
CA HIS A 316 -21.77 -4.04 -8.56
C HIS A 316 -22.91 -3.19 -7.96
N ILE A 317 -22.61 -1.93 -7.70
CA ILE A 317 -23.54 -0.94 -7.18
C ILE A 317 -23.77 0.13 -8.23
N SER A 318 -25.03 0.53 -8.46
CA SER A 318 -25.35 1.50 -9.50
C SER A 318 -26.61 2.31 -9.18
N ASN A 319 -26.65 3.55 -9.61
CA ASN A 319 -27.82 4.42 -9.64
C ASN A 319 -27.81 5.25 -10.94
N ASP A 320 -28.74 6.18 -11.11
CA ASP A 320 -28.83 6.98 -12.34
C ASP A 320 -27.64 7.94 -12.55
N ALA A 321 -26.82 8.15 -11.52
CA ALA A 321 -25.70 9.12 -11.54
C ALA A 321 -24.32 8.47 -11.62
N ALA A 322 -24.16 7.21 -11.19
CA ALA A 322 -22.87 6.54 -11.10
C ALA A 322 -23.01 5.01 -10.94
N GLU A 323 -21.91 4.31 -11.23
CA GLU A 323 -21.70 2.89 -10.91
C GLU A 323 -20.31 2.67 -10.31
N ASP A 324 -20.16 1.63 -9.49
CA ASP A 324 -18.88 1.13 -9.00
C ASP A 324 -18.93 -0.40 -8.82
N TYR A 325 -17.75 -1.03 -8.86
CA TYR A 325 -17.56 -2.47 -8.63
C TYR A 325 -16.66 -2.64 -7.41
N ILE A 326 -17.20 -2.99 -6.26
CA ILE A 326 -16.43 -3.23 -5.04
C ILE A 326 -15.90 -4.66 -5.07
N PRO A 327 -14.59 -4.89 -5.29
CA PRO A 327 -14.04 -6.23 -5.46
C PRO A 327 -13.92 -6.98 -4.14
N PHE A 328 -14.06 -8.29 -4.22
CA PHE A 328 -13.71 -9.24 -3.17
C PHE A 328 -13.42 -10.62 -3.78
N PHE A 329 -12.75 -11.48 -3.03
CA PHE A 329 -12.38 -12.81 -3.48
C PHE A 329 -13.11 -13.86 -2.66
N VAL A 330 -13.71 -14.84 -3.32
CA VAL A 330 -14.36 -15.97 -2.65
C VAL A 330 -13.42 -17.17 -2.70
N ARG A 331 -13.06 -17.67 -1.54
CA ARG A 331 -12.33 -18.93 -1.40
C ARG A 331 -13.23 -20.04 -0.89
N PRO A 332 -12.94 -21.32 -1.20
CA PRO A 332 -13.78 -22.42 -0.74
C PRO A 332 -13.70 -22.56 0.79
N ALA A 333 -14.77 -23.11 1.38
CA ALA A 333 -14.77 -23.47 2.80
C ALA A 333 -13.72 -24.56 3.13
N LYS A 334 -13.49 -25.44 2.16
CA LYS A 334 -12.40 -26.44 2.12
C LYS A 334 -11.82 -26.46 0.72
N PRO A 335 -10.53 -26.72 0.55
CA PRO A 335 -9.91 -26.84 -0.77
C PRO A 335 -10.70 -27.77 -1.67
N ALA A 336 -11.04 -27.30 -2.87
CA ALA A 336 -11.88 -27.99 -3.86
C ALA A 336 -11.10 -28.38 -5.12
N SER A 337 -9.83 -27.97 -5.22
CA SER A 337 -8.94 -28.19 -6.36
C SER A 337 -7.52 -28.49 -5.88
N ASP A 338 -6.71 -29.10 -6.75
CA ASP A 338 -5.26 -29.23 -6.56
C ASP A 338 -4.50 -27.92 -6.83
N VAL A 339 -5.15 -26.92 -7.46
CA VAL A 339 -4.55 -25.67 -7.90
C VAL A 339 -5.10 -24.50 -7.10
N ALA A 340 -4.22 -23.68 -6.52
CA ALA A 340 -4.57 -22.39 -5.96
C ALA A 340 -4.01 -21.25 -6.81
N PHE A 341 -4.84 -20.25 -7.10
CA PHE A 341 -4.41 -18.96 -7.63
C PHE A 341 -4.27 -17.97 -6.47
N LEU A 342 -3.04 -17.52 -6.21
CA LEU A 342 -2.73 -16.56 -5.15
C LEU A 342 -2.80 -15.14 -5.69
N VAL A 343 -3.83 -14.40 -5.25
CA VAL A 343 -4.06 -13.00 -5.65
C VAL A 343 -3.14 -12.08 -4.85
N PRO A 344 -2.37 -11.19 -5.49
CA PRO A 344 -1.38 -10.33 -4.83
C PRO A 344 -2.05 -9.12 -4.15
N THR A 345 -2.92 -9.37 -3.17
CA THR A 345 -3.72 -8.34 -2.51
C THR A 345 -2.89 -7.35 -1.69
N TYR A 346 -1.66 -7.72 -1.28
CA TYR A 346 -0.72 -6.76 -0.69
C TYR A 346 -0.22 -5.76 -1.73
N SER A 347 0.16 -6.24 -2.92
CA SER A 347 0.50 -5.35 -4.03
C SER A 347 -0.67 -4.44 -4.41
N TYR A 348 -1.91 -4.97 -4.46
CA TYR A 348 -3.09 -4.15 -4.74
C TYR A 348 -3.26 -3.02 -3.72
N GLN A 349 -3.11 -3.31 -2.42
CA GLN A 349 -3.25 -2.33 -1.36
C GLN A 349 -2.15 -1.27 -1.38
N VAL A 350 -0.90 -1.68 -1.62
CA VAL A 350 0.26 -0.77 -1.69
C VAL A 350 0.17 0.20 -2.86
N TYR A 351 -0.27 -0.28 -4.01
CA TYR A 351 -0.51 0.54 -5.20
C TYR A 351 -1.84 1.28 -5.17
N GLY A 352 -2.77 0.90 -4.29
CA GLY A 352 -4.13 1.44 -4.24
C GLY A 352 -4.17 2.95 -4.14
N ASN A 353 -4.94 3.60 -5.02
CA ASN A 353 -5.08 5.04 -5.14
C ASN A 353 -3.76 5.76 -5.56
N PHE A 354 -3.04 5.18 -6.48
CA PHE A 354 -1.86 5.84 -7.04
C PHE A 354 -2.25 7.07 -7.87
N VAL A 355 -2.06 8.25 -7.30
CA VAL A 355 -2.26 9.55 -7.97
C VAL A 355 -1.09 9.80 -8.92
N ARG A 356 -1.40 10.15 -10.17
CA ARG A 356 -0.42 10.34 -11.26
C ARG A 356 -0.68 11.67 -11.95
N GLU A 357 -0.26 12.73 -11.36
CA GLU A 357 -0.49 14.10 -11.82
C GLU A 357 -0.35 14.26 -13.35
N GLY A 358 -1.36 14.86 -13.98
CA GLY A 358 -1.35 15.27 -15.38
C GLY A 358 -1.70 14.20 -16.43
N ARG A 359 -1.99 12.95 -16.07
CA ARG A 359 -2.38 11.88 -17.01
C ARG A 359 -3.89 11.64 -17.10
N GLY A 360 -4.69 12.37 -16.33
CA GLY A 360 -6.11 12.10 -16.16
C GLY A 360 -6.96 12.23 -17.44
N ALA A 361 -6.72 13.21 -18.29
CA ALA A 361 -7.57 13.48 -19.47
C ALA A 361 -7.44 12.40 -20.55
N GLU A 362 -6.22 11.98 -20.88
CA GLU A 362 -5.97 10.96 -21.90
C GLU A 362 -6.50 9.58 -21.46
N ILE A 363 -6.30 9.23 -20.20
CA ILE A 363 -6.84 8.01 -19.60
C ILE A 363 -8.37 8.04 -19.59
N ALA A 364 -8.98 9.18 -19.27
CA ALA A 364 -10.43 9.34 -19.22
C ALA A 364 -11.09 9.11 -20.59
N GLU A 365 -10.55 9.67 -21.68
CA GLU A 365 -11.06 9.46 -23.02
C GLU A 365 -10.96 7.98 -23.46
N ARG A 366 -9.84 7.35 -23.17
CA ARG A 366 -9.64 5.92 -23.46
C ARG A 366 -10.55 5.02 -22.64
N ALA A 367 -10.69 5.30 -21.34
CA ALA A 367 -11.60 4.60 -20.45
C ALA A 367 -13.04 4.68 -20.94
N LYS A 368 -13.49 5.88 -21.33
CA LYS A 368 -14.81 6.10 -21.90
C LYS A 368 -15.02 5.28 -23.20
N ALA A 369 -14.05 5.30 -24.10
CA ALA A 369 -14.11 4.56 -25.38
C ALA A 369 -14.23 3.05 -25.16
N ARG A 370 -13.70 2.51 -24.04
CA ARG A 370 -13.72 1.08 -23.68
C ARG A 370 -14.84 0.70 -22.73
N GLY A 371 -15.70 1.63 -22.32
CA GLY A 371 -16.75 1.37 -21.32
C GLY A 371 -16.18 1.03 -19.93
N ALA A 372 -14.98 1.52 -19.62
CA ALA A 372 -14.35 1.37 -18.31
C ALA A 372 -14.96 2.33 -17.28
N LEU A 373 -14.69 2.08 -15.99
CA LEU A 373 -15.01 3.01 -14.92
C LEU A 373 -14.22 4.32 -15.10
N LEU A 374 -14.89 5.46 -14.92
CA LEU A 374 -14.32 6.79 -15.18
C LEU A 374 -13.69 7.45 -13.96
N GLU A 375 -14.07 7.01 -12.76
CA GLU A 375 -13.55 7.58 -11.53
C GLU A 375 -12.12 7.08 -11.26
N THR A 376 -11.21 8.02 -11.04
CA THR A 376 -9.79 7.75 -10.81
C THR A 376 -9.31 8.30 -9.47
N PRO A 377 -8.18 7.83 -8.95
CA PRO A 377 -7.57 8.41 -7.74
C PRO A 377 -7.26 9.90 -7.89
N ASP A 378 -6.81 10.35 -9.08
CA ASP A 378 -6.49 11.75 -9.36
C ASP A 378 -7.70 12.69 -9.17
N MET A 379 -8.90 12.18 -9.42
CA MET A 379 -10.16 12.92 -9.22
C MET A 379 -10.64 12.88 -7.76
N ASN A 380 -10.10 11.98 -6.95
CA ASN A 380 -10.60 11.67 -5.60
C ASN A 380 -9.47 11.53 -4.56
N PRO A 381 -8.59 12.54 -4.38
CA PRO A 381 -7.45 12.48 -3.47
C PRO A 381 -7.87 12.31 -1.99
N GLN A 382 -9.13 12.63 -1.65
CA GLN A 382 -9.67 12.43 -0.29
C GLN A 382 -9.74 10.96 0.14
N PHE A 383 -9.60 10.00 -0.78
CA PHE A 383 -9.49 8.58 -0.43
C PHE A 383 -8.05 8.14 -0.12
N GLY A 384 -7.15 9.10 0.01
CA GLY A 384 -5.75 8.91 0.40
C GLY A 384 -4.86 8.42 -0.74
N LEU A 385 -3.57 8.41 -0.47
CA LEU A 385 -2.49 8.18 -1.42
C LEU A 385 -2.03 6.71 -1.40
N SER A 386 -1.26 6.30 -2.40
CA SER A 386 -0.56 5.01 -2.44
C SER A 386 0.85 5.13 -1.85
N CYS A 387 1.50 3.99 -1.53
CA CYS A 387 2.92 3.99 -1.16
C CYS A 387 3.88 4.34 -2.32
N TYR A 388 3.37 4.73 -3.46
CA TYR A 388 4.14 5.27 -4.59
C TYR A 388 4.06 6.80 -4.70
N ASN A 389 3.23 7.44 -3.87
CA ASN A 389 3.12 8.88 -3.81
C ASN A 389 4.00 9.47 -2.70
N HIS A 390 4.10 10.79 -2.74
CA HIS A 390 4.67 11.60 -1.67
C HIS A 390 3.55 12.35 -0.95
N HIS A 391 3.74 12.57 0.34
CA HIS A 391 2.95 13.51 1.11
C HIS A 391 3.15 14.95 0.62
N SER A 392 2.26 15.85 1.00
CA SER A 392 2.32 17.27 0.66
C SER A 392 3.63 17.96 1.08
N ASP A 393 4.37 17.37 2.01
CA ASP A 393 5.66 17.83 2.51
C ASP A 393 6.88 17.21 1.79
N GLY A 394 6.64 16.32 0.82
CA GLY A 394 7.64 15.63 0.01
C GLY A 394 8.19 14.35 0.62
N SER A 395 7.77 13.95 1.81
CA SER A 395 8.10 12.63 2.38
C SER A 395 7.31 11.52 1.71
N GLY A 396 7.80 10.28 1.76
CA GLY A 396 7.14 9.15 1.11
C GLY A 396 6.00 8.57 1.94
N VAL A 397 4.91 8.18 1.29
CA VAL A 397 3.77 7.52 1.93
C VAL A 397 4.16 6.10 2.34
N SER A 398 4.31 5.88 3.65
CA SER A 398 4.77 4.60 4.20
C SER A 398 3.65 3.70 4.75
N LEU A 399 2.46 4.24 4.96
CA LEU A 399 1.33 3.55 5.60
C LEU A 399 0.09 3.63 4.73
N VAL A 400 -0.57 2.51 4.53
CA VAL A 400 -1.82 2.44 3.76
C VAL A 400 -2.84 1.53 4.45
N SER A 401 -4.10 1.90 4.38
CA SER A 401 -5.23 1.11 4.91
C SER A 401 -6.05 0.49 3.77
N MET A 402 -6.58 -0.71 3.99
CA MET A 402 -7.58 -1.31 3.09
C MET A 402 -8.99 -0.75 3.31
N PHE A 403 -9.25 -0.07 4.43
CA PHE A 403 -10.59 0.42 4.81
C PHE A 403 -10.90 1.79 4.20
N ARG A 404 -10.77 1.85 2.88
CA ARG A 404 -11.03 3.01 2.03
C ARG A 404 -11.35 2.56 0.61
N PRO A 405 -12.10 3.31 -0.20
CA PRO A 405 -12.23 3.02 -1.62
C PRO A 405 -10.86 3.04 -2.30
N GLN A 406 -10.52 1.97 -3.00
CA GLN A 406 -9.31 1.87 -3.81
C GLN A 406 -9.74 1.83 -5.28
N LEU A 407 -9.83 3.02 -5.89
CA LEU A 407 -10.50 3.21 -7.17
C LEU A 407 -9.79 2.54 -8.35
N ASP A 408 -8.47 2.41 -8.27
CA ASP A 408 -7.66 1.80 -9.33
C ASP A 408 -7.42 0.29 -9.16
N THR A 409 -8.10 -0.34 -8.20
CA THR A 409 -8.14 -1.80 -8.03
C THR A 409 -9.51 -2.40 -8.37
N ARG A 410 -10.29 -1.73 -9.22
CA ARG A 410 -11.62 -2.18 -9.61
C ARG A 410 -11.58 -3.09 -10.84
N PRO A 411 -12.51 -4.06 -10.96
CA PRO A 411 -12.89 -4.59 -12.28
C PRO A 411 -13.32 -3.45 -13.19
N ARG A 412 -13.12 -3.59 -14.50
CA ARG A 412 -13.41 -2.55 -15.49
C ARG A 412 -12.67 -1.22 -15.29
N GLN A 413 -11.62 -1.22 -14.48
CA GLN A 413 -10.78 -0.04 -14.32
C GLN A 413 -9.54 -0.15 -15.20
N MET A 414 -9.26 0.88 -15.96
CA MET A 414 -8.00 1.00 -16.68
C MET A 414 -6.90 1.48 -15.74
N ALA A 415 -6.19 0.52 -15.13
CA ALA A 415 -5.05 0.83 -14.28
C ALA A 415 -3.81 1.01 -15.15
N HIS A 416 -3.03 2.02 -14.89
CA HIS A 416 -1.70 2.27 -15.45
C HIS A 416 -1.53 1.95 -16.94
N ILE A 417 -2.00 2.88 -17.77
CA ILE A 417 -1.82 2.78 -19.22
C ILE A 417 -0.52 3.48 -19.58
N ASP A 418 0.32 2.75 -20.29
CA ASP A 418 1.44 3.35 -20.99
C ASP A 418 0.91 4.12 -22.22
N PRO A 419 1.17 5.42 -22.36
CA PRO A 419 0.82 6.16 -23.56
C PRO A 419 1.43 5.61 -24.85
N ALA A 420 2.58 4.93 -24.77
CA ALA A 420 3.23 4.29 -25.91
C ALA A 420 2.42 3.08 -26.46
N HIS A 421 1.44 2.59 -25.71
CA HIS A 421 0.61 1.43 -26.10
C HIS A 421 -0.87 1.76 -26.05
N PRO A 422 -1.41 2.47 -27.04
CA PRO A 422 -2.81 2.87 -27.09
C PRO A 422 -3.79 1.68 -27.09
N HIS A 423 -3.33 0.50 -27.48
CA HIS A 423 -4.13 -0.74 -27.51
C HIS A 423 -4.00 -1.58 -26.23
N GLY A 424 -3.08 -1.26 -25.35
CA GLY A 424 -2.85 -1.99 -24.08
C GLY A 424 -3.95 -1.76 -23.05
N SER A 425 -4.09 -2.70 -22.11
CA SER A 425 -5.10 -2.69 -21.03
C SER A 425 -4.55 -2.22 -19.69
N GLY A 426 -3.29 -1.85 -19.64
CA GLY A 426 -2.56 -1.55 -18.41
C GLY A 426 -1.61 -2.68 -17.99
N THR A 427 -0.83 -2.43 -16.95
CA THR A 427 0.32 -3.27 -16.63
C THR A 427 0.09 -4.24 -15.49
N GLN A 428 -0.92 -4.04 -14.63
CA GLN A 428 -1.10 -4.82 -13.40
C GLN A 428 -2.53 -4.73 -12.83
N ARG A 429 -2.79 -5.48 -11.74
CA ARG A 429 -4.01 -5.49 -10.91
C ARG A 429 -5.10 -6.39 -11.47
N ILE A 430 -6.32 -6.27 -10.91
CA ILE A 430 -7.45 -7.19 -11.13
C ILE A 430 -7.71 -7.48 -12.61
N CYS A 431 -7.68 -6.45 -13.46
CA CYS A 431 -7.95 -6.64 -14.89
C CYS A 431 -6.93 -7.57 -15.56
N VAL A 432 -5.65 -7.40 -15.24
CA VAL A 432 -4.57 -8.23 -15.82
C VAL A 432 -4.52 -9.62 -15.18
N ASP A 433 -4.65 -9.70 -13.85
CA ASP A 433 -4.68 -11.00 -13.17
C ASP A 433 -5.87 -11.87 -13.62
N SER A 434 -6.97 -11.24 -14.04
CA SER A 434 -8.12 -11.95 -14.59
C SER A 434 -7.83 -12.69 -15.91
N TYR A 435 -6.73 -12.37 -16.62
CA TYR A 435 -6.32 -13.15 -17.81
C TYR A 435 -5.92 -14.58 -17.43
N PHE A 436 -5.35 -14.79 -16.25
CA PHE A 436 -5.07 -16.14 -15.74
C PHE A 436 -6.36 -16.87 -15.35
N ILE A 437 -7.33 -16.17 -14.74
CA ILE A 437 -8.64 -16.74 -14.43
C ILE A 437 -9.38 -17.13 -15.71
N HIS A 438 -9.34 -16.25 -16.73
CA HIS A 438 -9.88 -16.53 -18.06
C HIS A 438 -9.21 -17.77 -18.69
N TRP A 439 -7.87 -17.85 -18.65
CA TRP A 439 -7.14 -19.01 -19.13
C TRP A 439 -7.54 -20.29 -18.42
N LEU A 440 -7.53 -20.33 -17.09
CA LEU A 440 -7.91 -21.51 -16.29
C LEU A 440 -9.35 -21.95 -16.57
N HIS A 441 -10.27 -20.97 -16.69
CA HIS A 441 -11.68 -21.24 -17.00
C HIS A 441 -11.86 -21.89 -18.38
N HIS A 442 -11.26 -21.33 -19.42
CA HIS A 442 -11.41 -21.81 -20.80
C HIS A 442 -10.60 -23.07 -21.10
N GLU A 443 -9.55 -23.37 -20.33
CA GLU A 443 -8.86 -24.67 -20.37
C GLU A 443 -9.59 -25.75 -19.54
N GLY A 444 -10.67 -25.40 -18.83
CA GLY A 444 -11.42 -26.33 -17.99
C GLY A 444 -10.65 -26.80 -16.75
N ILE A 445 -9.65 -26.01 -16.30
CA ILE A 445 -8.81 -26.34 -15.15
C ILE A 445 -9.48 -25.85 -13.86
N ALA A 446 -9.85 -26.81 -13.00
CA ALA A 446 -10.39 -26.48 -11.68
C ALA A 446 -9.32 -25.76 -10.84
N HIS A 447 -9.72 -24.70 -10.17
CA HIS A 447 -8.82 -23.87 -9.34
C HIS A 447 -9.58 -23.20 -8.20
N ASP A 448 -8.88 -22.99 -7.12
CA ASP A 448 -9.33 -22.16 -6.00
C ASP A 448 -8.60 -20.82 -6.02
N VAL A 449 -9.25 -19.79 -5.54
CA VAL A 449 -8.66 -18.45 -5.37
C VAL A 449 -8.40 -18.22 -3.89
N ILE A 450 -7.18 -17.79 -3.56
CA ILE A 450 -6.72 -17.41 -2.23
C ILE A 450 -5.99 -16.06 -2.34
N THR A 451 -5.81 -15.35 -1.22
CA THR A 451 -5.20 -14.02 -1.23
C THR A 451 -3.96 -13.94 -0.36
N ASP A 452 -3.12 -12.92 -0.58
CA ASP A 452 -1.97 -12.61 0.28
C ASP A 452 -2.38 -12.41 1.74
N HIS A 453 -3.53 -11.74 1.97
CA HIS A 453 -4.06 -11.55 3.33
C HIS A 453 -4.39 -12.88 3.99
N ASP A 454 -5.02 -13.81 3.25
CA ASP A 454 -5.26 -15.17 3.76
C ASP A 454 -3.95 -15.91 4.03
N LEU A 455 -2.95 -15.78 3.15
CA LEU A 455 -1.64 -16.39 3.33
C LEU A 455 -0.90 -15.83 4.55
N HIS A 456 -0.98 -14.53 4.77
CA HIS A 456 -0.43 -13.93 5.98
C HIS A 456 -1.15 -14.46 7.24
N GLU A 457 -2.48 -14.55 7.23
CA GLU A 457 -3.28 -15.00 8.38
C GLU A 457 -3.10 -16.49 8.70
N GLU A 458 -3.09 -17.37 7.70
CA GLU A 458 -3.12 -18.82 7.89
C GLU A 458 -1.75 -19.50 7.66
N GLY A 459 -0.83 -18.85 6.97
CA GLY A 459 0.52 -19.37 6.73
C GLY A 459 0.52 -20.64 5.88
N LEU A 460 1.45 -21.54 6.16
CA LEU A 460 1.63 -22.81 5.42
C LEU A 460 0.35 -23.66 5.37
N SER A 461 -0.50 -23.59 6.40
CA SER A 461 -1.74 -24.37 6.43
C SER A 461 -2.71 -24.01 5.29
N LEU A 462 -2.63 -22.80 4.77
CA LEU A 462 -3.39 -22.37 3.59
C LEU A 462 -2.89 -23.06 2.32
N LEU A 463 -1.57 -23.18 2.15
CA LEU A 463 -0.93 -23.70 0.92
C LEU A 463 -0.85 -25.23 0.89
N ALA A 464 -0.62 -25.87 2.03
CA ALA A 464 -0.33 -27.29 2.14
C ALA A 464 -1.34 -28.24 1.47
N PRO A 465 -2.66 -27.92 1.39
CA PRO A 465 -3.62 -28.75 0.68
C PRO A 465 -3.48 -28.73 -0.84
N TYR A 466 -2.85 -27.70 -1.41
CA TYR A 466 -2.73 -27.51 -2.85
C TYR A 466 -1.44 -28.14 -3.37
N ARG A 467 -1.53 -28.80 -4.50
CA ARG A 467 -0.36 -29.36 -5.19
C ARG A 467 0.38 -28.28 -5.96
N VAL A 468 -0.37 -27.31 -6.53
CA VAL A 468 0.16 -26.21 -7.31
C VAL A 468 -0.34 -24.88 -6.77
N VAL A 469 0.57 -23.95 -6.57
CA VAL A 469 0.26 -22.55 -6.31
C VAL A 469 0.70 -21.73 -7.52
N ILE A 470 -0.20 -20.91 -8.07
CA ILE A 470 0.10 -19.96 -9.12
C ILE A 470 0.21 -18.58 -8.46
N ALA A 471 1.41 -18.02 -8.43
CA ALA A 471 1.64 -16.62 -8.04
C ALA A 471 1.33 -15.71 -9.24
N ALA A 472 0.50 -14.71 -8.98
CA ALA A 472 -0.02 -13.83 -9.99
C ALA A 472 1.05 -12.93 -10.64
N GLN A 473 0.65 -12.09 -11.55
CA GLN A 473 1.47 -11.29 -12.45
C GLN A 473 2.48 -10.36 -11.75
N HIS A 474 2.12 -9.79 -10.59
CA HIS A 474 3.01 -8.83 -9.89
C HIS A 474 2.95 -8.97 -8.36
N PRO A 475 3.40 -10.10 -7.79
CA PRO A 475 3.39 -10.35 -6.34
C PRO A 475 4.62 -9.70 -5.67
N GLU A 476 4.67 -8.37 -5.65
CA GLU A 476 5.85 -7.58 -5.30
C GLU A 476 6.07 -7.48 -3.78
N TYR A 477 4.98 -7.46 -2.97
CA TYR A 477 5.00 -7.17 -1.55
C TYR A 477 4.63 -8.38 -0.69
N HIS A 478 5.51 -8.78 0.23
CA HIS A 478 5.27 -9.92 1.11
C HIS A 478 5.64 -9.63 2.56
N SER A 479 4.90 -10.23 3.49
CA SER A 479 5.31 -10.28 4.89
C SER A 479 6.29 -11.43 5.15
N ASP A 480 6.99 -11.39 6.31
CA ASP A 480 7.86 -12.49 6.75
C ASP A 480 7.14 -13.84 6.77
N ARG A 481 5.91 -13.85 7.29
CA ARG A 481 5.10 -15.07 7.39
C ARG A 481 4.73 -15.63 6.02
N MET A 482 4.42 -14.78 5.05
CA MET A 482 4.12 -15.22 3.68
C MET A 482 5.35 -15.84 3.01
N MET A 483 6.50 -15.16 3.09
CA MET A 483 7.76 -15.66 2.53
C MET A 483 8.15 -17.00 3.17
N GLN A 484 8.08 -17.11 4.49
CA GLN A 484 8.38 -18.37 5.19
C GLN A 484 7.43 -19.50 4.77
N SER A 485 6.13 -19.19 4.62
CA SER A 485 5.13 -20.18 4.21
C SER A 485 5.37 -20.72 2.80
N LEU A 486 5.82 -19.88 1.87
CA LEU A 486 6.17 -20.30 0.51
C LEU A 486 7.44 -21.14 0.49
N GLU A 487 8.47 -20.77 1.26
CA GLU A 487 9.69 -21.57 1.42
C GLU A 487 9.38 -22.95 2.02
N ASP A 488 8.57 -22.99 3.08
CA ASP A 488 8.15 -24.25 3.73
C ASP A 488 7.30 -25.11 2.79
N TYR A 489 6.41 -24.50 2.01
CA TYR A 489 5.59 -25.19 1.00
C TYR A 489 6.47 -25.87 -0.06
N LEU A 490 7.45 -25.16 -0.61
CA LEU A 490 8.39 -25.74 -1.58
C LEU A 490 9.28 -26.83 -0.96
N SER A 491 9.71 -26.63 0.29
CA SER A 491 10.53 -27.64 1.01
C SER A 491 9.79 -28.94 1.27
N GLN A 492 8.44 -28.91 1.29
CA GLN A 492 7.58 -30.07 1.45
C GLN A 492 7.10 -30.69 0.13
N GLY A 493 7.68 -30.26 -1.01
CA GLY A 493 7.34 -30.81 -2.33
C GLY A 493 6.20 -30.09 -3.04
N GLY A 494 5.77 -28.95 -2.54
CA GLY A 494 4.85 -28.05 -3.25
C GLY A 494 5.41 -27.57 -4.59
N ARG A 495 4.54 -27.16 -5.49
CA ARG A 495 4.89 -26.71 -6.83
C ARG A 495 4.42 -25.29 -7.06
N LEU A 496 5.34 -24.42 -7.47
CA LEU A 496 5.05 -23.00 -7.64
C LEU A 496 5.21 -22.58 -9.10
N MET A 497 4.16 -21.98 -9.66
CA MET A 497 4.24 -21.28 -10.94
C MET A 497 4.25 -19.78 -10.67
N TYR A 498 5.38 -19.12 -10.87
CA TYR A 498 5.51 -17.68 -10.81
C TYR A 498 5.38 -17.10 -12.23
N LEU A 499 4.19 -16.58 -12.53
CA LEU A 499 3.81 -16.10 -13.86
C LEU A 499 3.82 -14.56 -13.93
N GLY A 500 4.94 -13.97 -13.54
CA GLY A 500 5.07 -12.52 -13.43
C GLY A 500 6.50 -11.99 -13.45
N GLY A 501 6.65 -10.73 -13.07
CA GLY A 501 7.92 -10.03 -12.93
C GLY A 501 7.96 -9.18 -11.66
N ASN A 502 9.17 -8.91 -11.16
CA ASN A 502 9.44 -8.17 -9.92
C ASN A 502 8.64 -8.69 -8.72
N GLY A 503 8.49 -10.00 -8.61
CA GLY A 503 7.85 -10.63 -7.45
C GLY A 503 8.83 -10.82 -6.29
N PHE A 504 8.27 -10.99 -5.07
CA PHE A 504 9.03 -11.30 -3.84
C PHE A 504 10.16 -10.29 -3.57
N TYR A 505 9.87 -9.01 -3.78
CA TYR A 505 10.88 -7.97 -3.83
C TYR A 505 10.91 -7.10 -2.58
N TRP A 506 9.76 -6.51 -2.19
CA TRP A 506 9.64 -5.64 -1.02
C TRP A 506 9.09 -6.37 0.19
N ARG A 507 9.67 -6.06 1.35
CA ARG A 507 9.11 -6.46 2.63
C ARG A 507 7.96 -5.53 3.03
N ALA A 508 6.81 -6.10 3.38
CA ALA A 508 5.64 -5.42 3.90
C ALA A 508 5.34 -5.88 5.32
N GLU A 509 4.89 -4.96 6.17
CA GLU A 509 4.56 -5.28 7.56
C GLU A 509 3.10 -4.94 7.85
N PRO A 510 2.22 -5.92 8.07
CA PRO A 510 0.86 -5.68 8.53
C PRO A 510 0.84 -5.35 10.02
N SER A 511 -0.20 -4.63 10.45
CA SER A 511 -0.34 -4.22 11.84
C SER A 511 -1.28 -5.12 12.64
N GLU A 512 -0.86 -5.59 13.80
CA GLU A 512 -1.74 -6.24 14.78
C GLU A 512 -2.60 -5.22 15.55
N HIS A 513 -2.18 -3.96 15.62
CA HIS A 513 -2.82 -2.90 16.39
C HIS A 513 -3.65 -1.92 15.55
N ALA A 514 -3.55 -2.00 14.23
CA ALA A 514 -4.34 -1.26 13.26
C ALA A 514 -4.79 -2.22 12.14
N PRO A 515 -5.87 -2.99 12.35
CA PRO A 515 -6.33 -3.96 11.37
C PRO A 515 -6.48 -3.35 9.98
N GLY A 516 -6.08 -4.09 8.95
CA GLY A 516 -6.12 -3.63 7.56
C GLY A 516 -5.05 -2.62 7.15
N ALA A 517 -4.17 -2.20 8.06
CA ALA A 517 -3.03 -1.36 7.72
C ALA A 517 -1.81 -2.19 7.30
N LEU A 518 -1.12 -1.70 6.25
CA LEU A 518 0.20 -2.18 5.82
C LEU A 518 1.21 -1.03 5.93
N GLU A 519 2.40 -1.38 6.38
CA GLU A 519 3.55 -0.50 6.39
C GLU A 519 4.59 -0.93 5.36
N ILE A 520 5.04 0.03 4.55
CA ILE A 520 6.09 -0.12 3.56
C ILE A 520 7.12 0.97 3.81
N ARG A 521 8.33 0.59 4.24
CA ARG A 521 9.47 1.51 4.26
C ARG A 521 10.47 1.05 3.22
N ARG A 522 10.89 1.97 2.36
CA ARG A 522 11.75 1.62 1.24
C ARG A 522 13.23 1.60 1.62
N ALA A 523 13.54 1.94 2.87
CA ALA A 523 14.90 2.05 3.36
C ALA A 523 15.78 2.89 2.39
N GLU A 524 17.02 2.51 2.17
CA GLU A 524 17.94 3.14 1.23
C GLU A 524 17.69 2.70 -0.22
N SER A 525 16.83 1.68 -0.42
CA SER A 525 16.60 1.07 -1.74
C SER A 525 15.44 1.69 -2.52
N GLY A 526 14.80 2.72 -1.98
CA GLY A 526 13.60 3.32 -2.57
C GLY A 526 13.84 4.41 -3.61
N ILE A 527 15.04 4.65 -4.05
CA ILE A 527 15.44 5.81 -4.87
C ILE A 527 14.63 5.98 -6.17
N ARG A 528 14.03 4.92 -6.68
CA ARG A 528 13.14 4.99 -7.86
C ARG A 528 11.78 5.61 -7.56
N THR A 529 11.41 5.70 -6.29
CA THR A 529 10.15 6.28 -5.81
C THR A 529 10.45 7.31 -4.72
N TRP A 530 10.79 6.83 -3.53
CA TRP A 530 11.23 7.64 -2.40
C TRP A 530 12.08 6.76 -1.47
N ALA A 531 12.97 7.37 -0.70
CA ALA A 531 13.75 6.70 0.34
C ALA A 531 13.33 7.21 1.73
N THR A 532 13.49 6.38 2.75
CA THR A 532 13.30 6.82 4.14
C THR A 532 14.41 7.79 4.55
N GLU A 533 14.10 8.67 5.50
CA GLU A 533 15.15 9.50 6.13
C GLU A 533 16.18 8.60 6.85
N PRO A 534 17.41 9.06 7.01
CA PRO A 534 18.44 8.31 7.73
C PRO A 534 17.98 7.86 9.12
N GLY A 535 18.22 6.60 9.46
CA GLY A 535 17.82 5.99 10.73
C GLY A 535 16.40 5.44 10.77
N GLU A 536 15.56 5.65 9.77
CA GLU A 536 14.13 5.30 9.78
C GLU A 536 13.79 4.06 8.94
N SER A 537 14.76 3.17 8.74
CA SER A 537 14.63 1.99 7.88
C SER A 537 14.01 0.76 8.55
N TYR A 538 13.46 0.89 9.77
CA TYR A 538 12.83 -0.23 10.48
C TYR A 538 11.33 0.00 10.63
N HIS A 539 10.54 -1.05 10.38
CA HIS A 539 9.08 -0.99 10.48
C HIS A 539 8.64 -0.63 11.92
N GLN A 540 7.67 0.26 12.03
CA GLN A 540 7.06 0.58 13.33
C GLN A 540 6.24 -0.60 13.87
N PHE A 541 5.52 -1.34 13.02
CA PHE A 541 4.63 -2.41 13.46
C PHE A 541 5.40 -3.64 13.93
N GLY A 542 6.30 -4.18 13.13
CA GLY A 542 7.04 -5.39 13.47
C GLY A 542 8.46 -5.12 14.03
N GLY A 543 9.00 -3.92 13.80
CA GLY A 543 10.35 -3.54 14.19
C GLY A 543 11.44 -4.30 13.45
N GLY A 544 11.13 -4.91 12.32
CA GLY A 544 12.11 -5.52 11.43
C GLY A 544 12.69 -4.50 10.46
N TYR A 545 13.91 -4.76 9.93
CA TYR A 545 14.47 -3.96 8.86
C TYR A 545 13.55 -4.03 7.62
N ALA A 546 13.22 -2.90 7.07
CA ALA A 546 12.37 -2.76 5.90
C ALA A 546 13.16 -2.79 4.59
N GLY A 547 12.51 -2.47 3.47
CA GLY A 547 13.15 -2.44 2.16
C GLY A 547 13.11 -3.78 1.45
N LEU A 548 14.19 -4.12 0.76
CA LEU A 548 14.26 -5.28 -0.13
C LEU A 548 14.54 -6.58 0.62
N TRP A 549 13.84 -7.66 0.27
CA TRP A 549 14.11 -9.01 0.77
C TRP A 549 15.56 -9.45 0.57
N ARG A 550 16.17 -9.09 -0.56
CA ARG A 550 17.57 -9.44 -0.82
C ARG A 550 18.56 -8.77 0.12
N ARG A 551 18.23 -7.61 0.72
CA ARG A 551 19.07 -6.92 1.72
C ARG A 551 19.21 -7.72 3.02
N ILE A 552 18.24 -8.54 3.33
CA ILE A 552 18.26 -9.43 4.51
C ILE A 552 18.53 -10.89 4.17
N GLY A 553 19.10 -11.16 2.98
CA GLY A 553 19.56 -12.48 2.57
C GLY A 553 18.49 -13.43 2.01
N ARG A 554 17.30 -12.91 1.69
CA ARG A 554 16.16 -13.66 1.12
C ARG A 554 15.77 -13.14 -0.28
N PRO A 555 16.68 -13.13 -1.27
CA PRO A 555 16.36 -12.68 -2.63
C PRO A 555 15.37 -13.63 -3.30
N ALA A 556 14.51 -13.10 -4.18
CA ALA A 556 13.57 -13.87 -4.99
C ALA A 556 14.23 -15.06 -5.71
N HIS A 557 15.49 -14.92 -6.14
CA HIS A 557 16.27 -15.95 -6.81
C HIS A 557 16.34 -17.28 -6.06
N LYS A 558 16.37 -17.26 -4.73
CA LYS A 558 16.37 -18.47 -3.90
C LYS A 558 15.01 -19.18 -3.88
N LEU A 559 13.91 -18.42 -4.01
CA LEU A 559 12.55 -18.95 -3.96
C LEU A 559 12.06 -19.38 -5.34
N VAL A 560 12.22 -18.51 -6.36
CA VAL A 560 11.60 -18.68 -7.69
C VAL A 560 12.63 -18.81 -8.83
N GLY A 561 13.92 -18.81 -8.52
CA GLY A 561 15.00 -19.06 -9.48
C GLY A 561 15.50 -17.82 -10.21
N ASN A 562 14.67 -16.82 -10.42
CA ASN A 562 15.01 -15.54 -11.02
C ASN A 562 14.62 -14.38 -10.12
N GLY A 563 14.97 -13.15 -10.48
CA GLY A 563 14.59 -11.97 -9.70
C GLY A 563 14.90 -10.67 -10.45
N PHE A 564 14.32 -9.61 -9.98
CA PHE A 564 14.26 -8.30 -10.61
C PHE A 564 15.62 -7.74 -10.98
N SER A 565 15.81 -7.46 -12.26
CA SER A 565 17.10 -7.04 -12.82
C SER A 565 17.01 -5.88 -13.82
N CYS A 566 15.84 -5.67 -14.42
CA CYS A 566 15.65 -4.68 -15.46
C CYS A 566 14.24 -4.11 -15.46
N GLN A 567 14.10 -2.82 -15.73
CA GLN A 567 12.81 -2.13 -15.81
C GLN A 567 12.78 -1.16 -16.98
N GLY A 568 11.65 -1.10 -17.66
CA GLY A 568 11.34 -0.10 -18.68
C GLY A 568 9.86 0.05 -18.91
N LEU A 569 9.46 1.17 -19.52
CA LEU A 569 8.05 1.46 -19.85
C LEU A 569 7.75 1.34 -21.34
N HIS A 570 8.71 0.91 -22.14
CA HIS A 570 8.51 0.63 -23.55
C HIS A 570 7.77 -0.70 -23.75
N ARG A 571 7.27 -0.94 -25.00
CA ARG A 571 6.57 -2.20 -25.34
C ARG A 571 7.41 -3.43 -25.00
N GLY A 572 6.73 -4.52 -24.66
CA GLY A 572 7.34 -5.83 -24.48
C GLY A 572 7.89 -6.42 -25.79
N PHE A 573 8.81 -7.36 -25.63
CA PHE A 573 9.52 -8.07 -26.69
C PHE A 573 9.18 -9.57 -26.66
N PRO A 574 9.46 -10.34 -27.74
CA PRO A 574 9.27 -11.79 -27.73
C PRO A 574 10.29 -12.50 -26.85
N TYR A 575 9.92 -13.68 -26.37
CA TYR A 575 10.87 -14.68 -25.91
C TYR A 575 11.46 -15.47 -27.09
N LYS A 576 12.65 -16.01 -26.88
CA LYS A 576 13.26 -17.01 -27.75
C LYS A 576 13.62 -18.25 -26.94
N PHE A 577 13.30 -19.42 -27.45
CA PHE A 577 13.74 -20.67 -26.81
C PHE A 577 15.25 -20.73 -26.74
N THR A 578 15.77 -21.23 -25.63
CA THR A 578 17.20 -21.53 -25.43
C THR A 578 17.47 -23.02 -25.68
N ASP A 579 18.73 -23.44 -25.66
CA ASP A 579 19.11 -24.86 -25.69
C ASP A 579 18.52 -25.65 -24.52
N GLY A 580 18.23 -24.98 -23.39
CA GLY A 580 17.60 -25.57 -22.22
C GLY A 580 16.26 -26.26 -22.50
N ILE A 581 15.50 -25.85 -23.56
CA ILE A 581 14.23 -26.48 -23.91
C ILE A 581 14.39 -27.92 -24.41
N ASN A 582 15.58 -28.30 -24.89
CA ASN A 582 15.90 -29.65 -25.34
C ASN A 582 16.29 -30.61 -24.19
N ASN A 583 16.40 -30.11 -22.97
CA ASN A 583 16.75 -30.95 -21.82
C ASN A 583 15.61 -31.93 -21.49
N PRO A 584 15.87 -33.24 -21.31
CA PRO A 584 14.83 -34.23 -21.00
C PRO A 584 13.99 -33.90 -19.75
N ARG A 585 14.52 -33.16 -18.77
CA ARG A 585 13.83 -32.74 -17.56
C ARG A 585 12.61 -31.85 -17.86
N VAL A 586 12.61 -31.16 -18.99
CA VAL A 586 11.55 -30.23 -19.41
C VAL A 586 10.78 -30.70 -20.64
N ALA A 587 10.95 -31.97 -21.07
CA ALA A 587 10.29 -32.50 -22.26
C ALA A 587 8.75 -32.37 -22.21
N PHE A 588 8.14 -32.42 -21.03
CA PHE A 588 6.70 -32.19 -20.84
C PHE A 588 6.24 -30.80 -21.29
N MET A 589 7.11 -29.79 -21.29
CA MET A 589 6.76 -28.43 -21.70
C MET A 589 6.47 -28.33 -23.19
N THR A 590 7.04 -29.24 -23.97
CA THR A 590 7.01 -29.20 -25.44
C THR A 590 5.91 -30.07 -26.02
N GLU A 591 5.04 -30.69 -25.23
CA GLU A 591 3.94 -31.51 -25.74
C GLU A 591 3.04 -30.69 -26.68
N GLY A 592 2.84 -31.18 -27.90
CA GLY A 592 2.11 -30.46 -28.96
C GLY A 592 2.85 -29.28 -29.60
N LEU A 593 4.12 -29.08 -29.23
CA LEU A 593 5.01 -28.05 -29.78
C LEU A 593 6.26 -28.70 -30.39
N THR A 594 6.88 -28.01 -31.33
CA THR A 594 8.18 -28.39 -31.92
C THR A 594 9.16 -27.22 -31.80
N PRO A 595 9.51 -26.80 -30.55
CA PRO A 595 10.37 -25.64 -30.36
C PRO A 595 11.79 -25.93 -30.83
N THR A 596 12.41 -24.91 -31.41
CA THR A 596 13.84 -24.93 -31.75
C THR A 596 14.55 -23.76 -31.04
N PRO A 597 15.78 -23.95 -30.54
CA PRO A 597 16.56 -22.86 -29.99
C PRO A 597 16.63 -21.67 -30.95
N GLY A 598 16.43 -20.47 -30.43
CA GLY A 598 16.36 -19.22 -31.20
C GLY A 598 14.97 -18.90 -31.79
N GLN A 599 14.03 -19.84 -31.83
CA GLN A 599 12.67 -19.59 -32.30
C GLN A 599 11.96 -18.63 -31.33
N ALA A 600 11.36 -17.56 -31.89
CA ALA A 600 10.62 -16.56 -31.14
C ALA A 600 9.17 -17.01 -30.87
N PHE A 601 8.60 -16.54 -29.77
CA PHE A 601 7.18 -16.66 -29.41
C PHE A 601 6.79 -15.53 -28.47
N GLY A 602 5.50 -15.28 -28.29
CA GLY A 602 5.00 -14.23 -27.42
C GLY A 602 5.29 -12.81 -27.96
N GLU A 603 5.12 -12.59 -29.26
CA GLU A 603 5.43 -11.33 -29.94
C GLU A 603 4.44 -10.21 -29.61
N THR A 604 3.23 -10.56 -29.20
CA THR A 604 2.15 -9.60 -28.93
C THR A 604 1.41 -9.93 -27.64
N GLY A 605 0.79 -8.94 -27.04
CA GLY A 605 0.00 -9.08 -25.81
C GLY A 605 -0.79 -7.83 -25.46
N HIS A 606 -1.80 -7.98 -24.60
CA HIS A 606 -2.70 -6.90 -24.18
C HIS A 606 -2.10 -5.94 -23.14
N GLN A 607 -0.88 -6.18 -22.68
CA GLN A 607 -0.16 -5.28 -21.78
C GLN A 607 0.80 -4.32 -22.51
N GLY A 608 0.79 -4.31 -23.83
CA GLY A 608 1.64 -3.46 -24.65
C GLY A 608 2.85 -4.20 -25.24
N GLY A 609 2.66 -4.85 -26.39
CA GLY A 609 3.72 -5.57 -27.12
C GLY A 609 3.88 -7.01 -26.68
N GLY A 610 5.11 -7.53 -26.68
CA GLY A 610 5.41 -8.94 -26.43
C GLY A 610 5.41 -9.35 -24.96
N ALA A 611 5.65 -10.62 -24.73
CA ALA A 611 5.57 -11.28 -23.43
C ALA A 611 6.71 -10.94 -22.46
N ALA A 612 7.81 -10.33 -22.92
CA ALA A 612 8.92 -9.85 -22.11
C ALA A 612 8.87 -8.32 -22.05
N GLY A 613 8.41 -7.75 -20.95
CA GLY A 613 8.29 -6.29 -20.83
C GLY A 613 8.00 -5.80 -19.43
N HIS A 614 8.09 -4.50 -19.29
CA HIS A 614 7.97 -3.70 -18.09
C HIS A 614 9.04 -4.03 -17.05
N GLU A 615 8.78 -4.94 -16.15
CA GLU A 615 9.72 -5.38 -15.12
C GLU A 615 10.13 -6.83 -15.40
N LEU A 616 11.43 -7.05 -15.44
CA LEU A 616 12.04 -8.27 -15.91
C LEU A 616 12.92 -8.89 -14.83
N ASP A 617 12.79 -10.21 -14.68
CA ASP A 617 13.55 -11.01 -13.74
C ASP A 617 14.51 -11.93 -14.49
N SER A 618 15.76 -11.98 -14.07
CA SER A 618 16.77 -12.84 -14.65
C SER A 618 17.37 -13.81 -13.63
N VAL A 619 17.88 -14.92 -14.10
CA VAL A 619 18.65 -15.88 -13.30
C VAL A 619 19.98 -15.25 -12.91
N ASN A 620 20.35 -15.36 -11.63
CA ASN A 620 21.61 -14.83 -11.13
C ASN A 620 22.14 -15.67 -9.97
N PHE A 621 23.20 -16.44 -10.24
CA PHE A 621 23.82 -17.32 -9.26
C PHE A 621 24.45 -16.56 -8.08
N ARG A 622 24.84 -15.30 -8.26
CA ARG A 622 25.32 -14.44 -7.17
C ARG A 622 24.26 -14.22 -6.10
N TYR A 623 22.97 -14.22 -6.48
CA TYR A 623 21.84 -14.07 -5.57
C TYR A 623 21.21 -15.40 -5.17
N GLY A 624 21.80 -16.54 -5.57
CA GLY A 624 21.41 -17.87 -5.12
C GLY A 624 20.35 -18.56 -5.97
N SER A 625 20.27 -18.24 -7.27
CA SER A 625 19.55 -19.11 -8.21
C SER A 625 20.12 -20.54 -8.12
N PRO A 626 19.27 -21.61 -8.14
CA PRO A 626 19.72 -22.98 -8.05
C PRO A 626 20.71 -23.35 -9.17
N GLU A 627 21.81 -24.06 -8.85
CA GLU A 627 22.85 -24.40 -9.85
C GLU A 627 22.33 -25.28 -10.99
N HIS A 628 21.32 -26.11 -10.71
CA HIS A 628 20.68 -27.01 -11.69
C HIS A 628 19.52 -26.39 -12.46
N ILE A 629 19.29 -25.07 -12.30
CA ILE A 629 18.20 -24.35 -12.99
C ILE A 629 18.35 -24.45 -14.51
N LEU A 630 17.24 -24.67 -15.20
CA LEU A 630 17.18 -24.64 -16.66
C LEU A 630 16.51 -23.35 -17.11
N ILE A 631 17.19 -22.55 -17.90
CA ILE A 631 16.57 -21.43 -18.63
C ILE A 631 16.04 -22.01 -19.93
N VAL A 632 14.73 -22.07 -20.08
CA VAL A 632 14.06 -22.67 -21.25
C VAL A 632 13.76 -21.66 -22.36
N ALA A 633 13.62 -20.38 -21.98
CA ALA A 633 13.47 -19.28 -22.91
C ALA A 633 14.00 -17.98 -22.31
N LYS A 634 14.42 -17.07 -23.18
CA LYS A 634 14.94 -15.75 -22.80
C LYS A 634 14.24 -14.65 -23.63
N GLY A 635 13.69 -13.66 -22.96
CA GLY A 635 13.17 -12.45 -23.57
C GLY A 635 14.22 -11.34 -23.47
N ILE A 636 14.91 -11.04 -24.57
CA ILE A 636 15.92 -9.99 -24.62
C ILE A 636 15.27 -8.68 -25.04
N VAL A 637 15.49 -7.64 -24.25
CA VAL A 637 14.91 -6.32 -24.45
C VAL A 637 16.01 -5.32 -24.79
N ILE A 638 15.99 -4.80 -26.01
CA ILE A 638 16.97 -3.80 -26.45
C ILE A 638 16.23 -2.51 -26.78
N HIS A 639 16.17 -1.61 -25.80
CA HIS A 639 15.57 -0.30 -25.96
C HIS A 639 16.10 0.68 -24.91
N GLU A 640 16.22 1.97 -25.25
CA GLU A 640 16.77 3.00 -24.38
C GLU A 640 15.95 3.26 -23.12
N ASP A 641 14.63 2.97 -23.12
CA ASP A 641 13.78 3.10 -21.95
C ASP A 641 14.00 2.02 -20.89
N TYR A 642 14.73 0.94 -21.23
CA TYR A 642 15.03 -0.11 -20.27
C TYR A 642 16.34 0.16 -19.55
N GLY A 643 16.25 0.26 -18.22
CA GLY A 643 17.38 0.47 -17.34
C GLY A 643 17.70 -0.74 -16.49
N TRP A 644 18.98 -0.96 -16.22
CA TRP A 644 19.45 -1.94 -15.28
C TRP A 644 19.07 -1.55 -13.85
N VAL A 645 18.46 -2.47 -13.13
CA VAL A 645 18.09 -2.33 -11.72
C VAL A 645 19.16 -3.02 -10.88
N ASN A 646 20.02 -2.24 -10.26
CA ASN A 646 20.78 -2.70 -9.12
C ASN A 646 20.00 -2.39 -7.82
N GLU A 647 20.55 -2.74 -6.66
CA GLU A 647 19.79 -2.66 -5.41
C GLU A 647 19.27 -1.28 -5.06
N ASP A 648 19.96 -0.22 -5.46
CA ASP A 648 19.71 1.14 -4.98
C ASP A 648 19.20 2.08 -6.07
N MET A 649 19.44 1.77 -7.36
CA MET A 649 19.08 2.68 -8.43
C MET A 649 18.75 1.94 -9.74
N LEU A 650 18.00 2.64 -10.57
CA LEU A 650 17.83 2.34 -11.98
C LEU A 650 18.92 3.09 -12.77
N THR A 651 19.64 2.41 -13.63
CA THR A 651 20.66 3.04 -14.48
C THR A 651 20.71 2.40 -15.87
N HIS A 652 21.04 3.21 -16.87
CA HIS A 652 21.33 2.76 -18.24
C HIS A 652 22.83 2.47 -18.46
N ARG A 653 23.65 2.70 -17.45
CA ARG A 653 25.12 2.57 -17.54
C ARG A 653 25.57 1.23 -16.95
N HIS A 654 25.35 0.16 -17.68
CA HIS A 654 25.90 -1.15 -17.34
C HIS A 654 27.22 -1.37 -18.12
N PRO A 655 28.23 -2.04 -17.54
CA PRO A 655 29.50 -2.31 -18.22
C PRO A 655 29.40 -3.31 -19.39
N LEU A 656 28.34 -4.14 -19.42
CA LEU A 656 28.08 -5.11 -20.48
C LEU A 656 27.09 -4.55 -21.52
N PRO A 657 27.06 -5.11 -22.75
CA PRO A 657 26.02 -4.82 -23.73
C PRO A 657 24.61 -5.07 -23.17
N GLN A 658 23.60 -4.32 -23.69
CA GLN A 658 22.24 -4.40 -23.16
C GLN A 658 21.62 -5.79 -23.28
N GLU A 659 21.93 -6.52 -24.32
CA GLU A 659 21.50 -7.91 -24.56
C GLU A 659 21.92 -8.89 -23.46
N ASP A 660 22.97 -8.59 -22.71
CA ASP A 660 23.50 -9.47 -21.66
C ASP A 660 22.80 -9.30 -20.31
N TRP A 661 22.13 -8.14 -20.08
CA TRP A 661 21.51 -7.86 -18.79
C TRP A 661 20.02 -7.48 -18.87
N ALA A 662 19.56 -6.90 -19.99
CA ALA A 662 18.17 -6.50 -20.15
C ALA A 662 17.36 -7.69 -20.67
N CYS A 663 17.06 -8.64 -19.80
CA CYS A 663 16.35 -9.85 -20.18
C CYS A 663 15.43 -10.39 -19.09
N ALA A 664 14.43 -11.14 -19.53
CA ALA A 664 13.59 -12.00 -18.73
C ALA A 664 13.98 -13.46 -18.98
N ASP A 665 14.21 -14.24 -17.91
CA ASP A 665 14.52 -15.66 -18.02
C ASP A 665 13.30 -16.50 -17.61
N ALA A 666 12.69 -17.21 -18.57
CA ALA A 666 11.75 -18.28 -18.27
C ALA A 666 12.55 -19.52 -17.85
N CYS A 667 12.38 -19.95 -16.61
CA CYS A 667 13.23 -20.97 -16.00
C CYS A 667 12.44 -22.01 -15.22
N PHE A 668 13.10 -23.15 -14.98
CA PHE A 668 12.55 -24.30 -14.27
C PHE A 668 13.63 -24.94 -13.40
N PHE A 669 13.24 -25.38 -12.21
CA PHE A 669 14.06 -26.22 -11.34
C PHE A 669 13.20 -27.08 -10.42
N GLU A 670 13.75 -28.22 -10.01
CA GLU A 670 13.16 -29.14 -9.05
C GLU A 670 13.56 -28.77 -7.62
N THR A 671 12.73 -29.16 -6.65
CA THR A 671 13.06 -29.08 -5.23
C THR A 671 13.31 -30.47 -4.63
N PRO A 672 14.14 -30.59 -3.55
CA PRO A 672 14.55 -31.89 -3.02
C PRO A 672 13.43 -32.85 -2.62
N ALA A 673 12.27 -32.31 -2.22
CA ALA A 673 11.10 -33.10 -1.81
C ALA A 673 10.19 -33.52 -2.97
N GLY A 674 10.64 -33.44 -4.23
CA GLY A 674 9.88 -33.83 -5.41
C GLY A 674 8.91 -32.77 -5.93
N GLY A 675 9.02 -31.54 -5.45
CA GLY A 675 8.36 -30.37 -5.99
C GLY A 675 9.12 -29.74 -7.14
N ALA A 676 8.61 -28.63 -7.65
CA ALA A 676 9.28 -27.86 -8.72
C ALA A 676 8.80 -26.41 -8.76
N VAL A 677 9.60 -25.56 -9.40
CA VAL A 677 9.26 -24.17 -9.68
C VAL A 677 9.39 -23.90 -11.17
N PHE A 678 8.42 -23.18 -11.71
CA PHE A 678 8.46 -22.59 -13.05
C PHE A 678 8.23 -21.09 -12.94
N SER A 679 9.14 -20.29 -13.47
CA SER A 679 9.10 -18.83 -13.43
C SER A 679 9.26 -18.26 -14.83
N VAL A 680 8.50 -17.20 -15.14
CA VAL A 680 8.55 -16.58 -16.48
C VAL A 680 9.39 -15.31 -16.54
N GLY A 681 9.55 -14.60 -15.41
CA GLY A 681 10.43 -13.45 -15.29
C GLY A 681 9.92 -12.17 -15.99
N SER A 682 8.63 -12.01 -16.23
CA SER A 682 8.10 -10.81 -16.88
C SER A 682 6.65 -10.51 -16.51
N MET A 683 6.37 -9.24 -16.25
CA MET A 683 5.02 -8.76 -16.01
C MET A 683 4.10 -8.91 -17.24
N THR A 684 4.61 -8.80 -18.46
CA THR A 684 3.78 -8.82 -19.69
C THR A 684 3.47 -10.22 -20.22
N TRP A 685 3.97 -11.28 -19.57
CA TRP A 685 3.58 -12.66 -19.88
C TRP A 685 2.06 -12.85 -19.82
N ALA A 686 1.42 -12.31 -18.79
CA ALA A 686 -0.03 -12.39 -18.58
C ALA A 686 -0.83 -11.87 -19.80
N GLY A 687 -0.44 -10.72 -20.34
CA GLY A 687 -1.12 -10.12 -21.49
C GLY A 687 -0.98 -10.90 -22.81
N SER A 688 0.04 -11.76 -22.91
CA SER A 688 0.25 -12.61 -24.07
C SER A 688 -0.48 -13.96 -23.97
N MET A 689 -0.88 -14.39 -22.77
CA MET A 689 -1.60 -15.65 -22.55
C MET A 689 -2.88 -15.80 -23.38
N PRO A 690 -3.75 -14.79 -23.51
CA PRO A 690 -5.01 -14.93 -24.25
C PRO A 690 -4.84 -15.14 -25.76
N ILE A 691 -3.75 -14.62 -26.35
CA ILE A 691 -3.61 -14.52 -27.81
C ILE A 691 -2.45 -15.33 -28.40
N GLN A 692 -1.45 -15.73 -27.60
CA GLN A 692 -0.25 -16.41 -28.08
C GLN A 692 -0.33 -17.92 -27.83
N GLY A 693 -0.64 -18.70 -28.92
CA GLY A 693 -0.85 -20.15 -28.84
C GLY A 693 0.33 -20.92 -28.25
N THR A 694 1.55 -20.67 -28.73
CA THR A 694 2.77 -21.33 -28.21
C THR A 694 2.99 -21.06 -26.72
N LEU A 695 2.87 -19.79 -26.30
CA LEU A 695 3.05 -19.38 -24.90
C LEU A 695 1.98 -20.03 -24.01
N ARG A 696 0.71 -20.01 -24.43
CA ARG A 696 -0.39 -20.63 -23.68
C ARG A 696 -0.22 -22.15 -23.60
N THR A 697 0.14 -22.81 -24.70
CA THR A 697 0.37 -24.27 -24.70
C THR A 697 1.50 -24.66 -23.76
N LEU A 698 2.65 -23.97 -23.82
CA LEU A 698 3.77 -24.21 -22.91
C LEU A 698 3.33 -24.05 -21.44
N THR A 699 2.65 -22.95 -21.11
CA THR A 699 2.20 -22.68 -19.73
C THR A 699 1.16 -23.73 -19.27
N THR A 700 0.26 -24.14 -20.15
CA THR A 700 -0.73 -25.19 -19.87
C THR A 700 -0.06 -26.56 -19.65
N ASN A 701 0.96 -26.90 -20.44
CA ASN A 701 1.72 -28.14 -20.27
C ASN A 701 2.45 -28.18 -18.92
N VAL A 702 3.07 -27.05 -18.51
CA VAL A 702 3.68 -26.93 -17.19
C VAL A 702 2.64 -27.17 -16.10
N LEU A 703 1.47 -26.50 -16.16
CA LEU A 703 0.43 -26.66 -15.16
C LEU A 703 -0.10 -28.10 -15.10
N ARG A 704 -0.36 -28.74 -16.24
CA ARG A 704 -0.80 -30.13 -16.31
C ARG A 704 0.21 -31.10 -15.66
N ARG A 705 1.50 -30.91 -15.93
CA ARG A 705 2.56 -31.70 -15.27
C ARG A 705 2.67 -31.39 -13.78
N PHE A 706 2.42 -30.14 -13.38
CA PHE A 706 2.43 -29.74 -11.97
C PHE A 706 1.21 -30.29 -11.22
N ILE A 707 0.08 -30.50 -11.84
CA ILE A 707 -1.11 -31.17 -11.25
C ILE A 707 -0.88 -32.69 -11.14
N ASP A 708 -0.13 -33.32 -12.04
CA ASP A 708 0.18 -34.75 -11.98
C ASP A 708 0.83 -35.12 -10.64
N PRO A 709 0.36 -36.15 -9.91
CA PRO A 709 0.90 -36.52 -8.61
C PRO A 709 2.35 -37.03 -8.63
N ALA A 710 2.86 -37.47 -9.77
CA ALA A 710 4.23 -37.97 -9.86
C ALA A 710 5.25 -36.92 -9.45
N PRO A 711 6.17 -37.23 -8.52
CA PRO A 711 7.18 -36.28 -8.07
C PRO A 711 8.14 -35.90 -9.22
N PHE A 712 8.79 -34.76 -9.06
CA PHE A 712 9.93 -34.39 -9.90
C PHE A 712 11.18 -35.05 -9.32
N PRO A 713 11.94 -35.84 -10.12
CA PRO A 713 13.19 -36.40 -9.67
C PRO A 713 14.22 -35.30 -9.42
N TRP A 714 14.95 -35.38 -8.33
CA TRP A 714 16.08 -34.50 -8.09
C TRP A 714 17.16 -34.76 -9.15
N PRO A 715 17.69 -33.76 -9.84
CA PRO A 715 18.73 -33.96 -10.84
C PRO A 715 20.04 -34.45 -10.17
N GLU A 716 20.69 -35.45 -10.79
CA GLU A 716 21.98 -35.99 -10.36
C GLU A 716 23.15 -35.03 -10.63
#